data_e386cbf71f2b85214f69133d2bd7b604
#
_entry.id   e386cbf71f2b85214f69133d2bd7b604
#
_cell.length_a   1.000
_cell.length_b   1.000
_cell.length_c   1.000
_cell.angle_alpha   90.00
_cell.angle_beta   90.00
_cell.angle_gamma   90.00
#
_symmetry.space_group_name_H-M   'P 1'
#
loop_
_entity.id
_entity.type
_entity.pdbx_description
1 polymer ?
#
loop_
_entity_poly.entity_id
_entity_poly.type
_entity_poly.pdbx_seq_one_letter_code
_entity_poly.pdbx_strand_id
1 'polypeptide(L)'
;MVGNGGCFCRKICYNSVILFEGEPDLKLSRLIFPPDGASRGTLRAHRAYLAVLLTLLGVGIGFLGLWLTACADAALPQAELYRSYLDHPLLLALNLFPPLLLAWLGYFLSGRCWCGVLLSGLFGVGLPLINYYKVMLRGDPMRASDILLLRTAGGIMSQYEFERTAEVNTAVALLGAMLAFAVLLMPRGDKRRRARALGAAACVLLGVGAYLGAYTDEAVYERTANDSLINIWSDNEVYLSRGFALSFLHSVPELFPEKPEGYDVRAAQTLLESFPDEDIPEGEKVAVMGVMLEAFCDLTDFDALAGFDTVQEVYAPWHALEEQSLSGRLLTNIFAGGTVDTEWGFLTGASEHDEYRGATGSYVRYFTAQGYAAHYAHPGYSWFYDRERVNDYLGFDRSVFTENGFGELVDPYVAMWHSDQQLADYLLADLDAADGSPLFSFAVSYQNHGPYAETESTVPYVSPEASGWSQESCNILNNYLFGVNETIREYVRLTQELDARDTPVVLVLFGDHKPWMGNGGSVYEEMGIDFDTSTLAGFRNYYATPYLIWANRAAKEVLGADFTGDGGDFSPCFLMTRLFDACGWAGPGYMQLSRAMRDISPLLHTNGLFLHDGVLTSVLGDTDRSFYCSWLAVQYYREHVAAYS
;
A
#
# COMPACT_ATOMS: atom_id res chain seq x y z
N MET A 1 15.29 29.46 36.70
CA MET A 1 14.40 30.63 36.58
C MET A 1 13.23 30.25 35.70
N VAL A 2 12.18 29.71 36.33
CA VAL A 2 10.91 29.37 35.69
C VAL A 2 9.88 30.27 36.35
N GLY A 3 9.41 31.25 35.61
CA GLY A 3 8.40 32.15 36.12
C GLY A 3 7.86 33.06 35.02
N ASN A 4 6.54 33.07 34.86
CA ASN A 4 5.74 34.12 34.19
C ASN A 4 5.31 33.97 32.72
N GLY A 5 5.16 32.78 32.15
CA GLY A 5 4.41 32.62 30.89
C GLY A 5 2.88 32.69 31.01
N GLY A 6 2.33 32.54 32.23
CA GLY A 6 0.87 32.50 32.43
C GLY A 6 0.16 33.86 32.54
N CYS A 7 0.89 34.94 32.69
CA CYS A 7 0.31 36.27 32.93
C CYS A 7 0.02 37.08 31.65
N PHE A 8 0.73 36.78 30.58
CA PHE A 8 0.58 37.55 29.33
C PHE A 8 -0.69 37.16 28.55
N CYS A 9 -1.03 35.87 28.50
CA CYS A 9 -2.30 35.41 27.90
C CYS A 9 -3.53 35.90 28.70
N ARG A 10 -3.44 35.97 30.06
CA ARG A 10 -4.54 36.52 30.89
C ARG A 10 -4.84 37.99 30.60
N LYS A 11 -3.78 38.80 30.32
CA LYS A 11 -3.99 40.24 30.03
C LYS A 11 -4.58 40.48 28.63
N ILE A 12 -4.25 39.69 27.64
CA ILE A 12 -4.79 39.84 26.29
C ILE A 12 -6.29 39.45 26.26
N CYS A 13 -6.66 38.31 26.90
CA CYS A 13 -8.08 37.93 26.98
C CYS A 13 -8.93 38.87 27.84
N TYR A 14 -8.36 39.48 28.90
CA TYR A 14 -9.08 40.41 29.75
C TYR A 14 -9.29 41.77 29.06
N ASN A 15 -8.34 42.24 28.29
CA ASN A 15 -8.47 43.51 27.57
C ASN A 15 -9.34 43.43 26.29
N SER A 16 -9.48 42.22 25.69
CA SER A 16 -10.37 42.05 24.53
C SER A 16 -11.86 41.99 24.93
N VAL A 17 -12.19 41.66 26.19
CA VAL A 17 -13.57 41.60 26.71
C VAL A 17 -14.08 43.00 27.14
N ILE A 18 -13.21 43.98 27.39
CA ILE A 18 -13.59 45.34 27.83
C ILE A 18 -14.16 46.18 26.68
N LEU A 19 -14.09 45.74 25.42
CA LEU A 19 -14.61 46.47 24.25
C LEU A 19 -16.10 46.23 23.97
N PHE A 20 -16.82 45.44 24.79
CA PHE A 20 -18.26 45.17 24.67
C PHE A 20 -18.98 45.47 25.99
N GLU A 21 -19.09 46.72 26.37
CA GLU A 21 -19.95 47.15 27.48
C GLU A 21 -21.34 47.51 26.99
N GLY A 22 -22.26 46.49 27.06
CA GLY A 22 -23.72 46.65 27.00
C GLY A 22 -24.36 45.65 27.97
N GLU A 23 -25.35 46.06 28.75
CA GLU A 23 -25.92 45.32 29.90
C GLU A 23 -26.44 43.88 29.66
N PRO A 24 -26.78 43.38 28.46
CA PRO A 24 -27.06 41.96 28.26
C PRO A 24 -25.82 41.06 28.31
N ASP A 25 -24.61 41.60 28.11
CA ASP A 25 -23.34 40.84 27.98
C ASP A 25 -22.76 40.32 29.31
N LEU A 26 -23.17 40.90 30.43
CA LEU A 26 -22.69 40.51 31.76
C LEU A 26 -23.07 39.05 32.15
N LYS A 27 -24.17 38.51 31.61
CA LYS A 27 -24.60 37.12 31.88
C LYS A 27 -23.80 36.12 31.05
N LEU A 28 -23.52 36.42 29.78
CA LEU A 28 -22.75 35.55 28.88
C LEU A 28 -21.29 35.53 29.26
N SER A 29 -20.67 36.67 29.57
CA SER A 29 -19.30 36.75 30.05
C SER A 29 -19.05 35.95 31.34
N ARG A 30 -20.00 35.94 32.29
CA ARG A 30 -19.94 35.10 33.49
C ARG A 30 -20.12 33.62 33.23
N LEU A 31 -20.81 33.26 32.16
CA LEU A 31 -20.95 31.86 31.72
C LEU A 31 -19.65 31.36 31.12
N ILE A 32 -18.99 32.15 30.27
CA ILE A 32 -17.74 31.81 29.59
C ILE A 32 -16.56 31.92 30.56
N PHE A 33 -16.50 32.99 31.38
CA PHE A 33 -15.42 33.29 32.33
C PHE A 33 -15.96 33.46 33.75
N PRO A 34 -16.38 32.36 34.43
CA PRO A 34 -16.88 32.47 35.78
C PRO A 34 -15.81 33.02 36.72
N PRO A 35 -16.15 34.03 37.59
CA PRO A 35 -15.20 34.60 38.52
C PRO A 35 -14.71 33.58 39.55
N ASP A 36 -13.55 33.83 40.15
CA ASP A 36 -13.07 33.04 41.26
C ASP A 36 -14.05 33.18 42.46
N GLY A 37 -14.54 32.07 42.99
CA GLY A 37 -15.61 32.04 44.02
C GLY A 37 -17.02 32.03 43.45
N ALA A 38 -17.22 31.83 42.18
CA ALA A 38 -18.54 31.73 41.57
C ALA A 38 -19.46 30.72 42.26
N SER A 39 -20.78 31.00 42.29
CA SER A 39 -21.76 30.12 42.91
C SER A 39 -21.75 28.71 42.29
N ARG A 40 -22.24 27.71 43.04
CA ARG A 40 -22.39 26.32 42.53
C ARG A 40 -23.27 26.28 41.27
N GLY A 41 -24.28 27.15 41.18
CA GLY A 41 -25.17 27.29 40.03
C GLY A 41 -24.41 27.79 38.78
N THR A 42 -23.63 28.88 38.92
CA THR A 42 -22.79 29.42 37.84
C THR A 42 -21.77 28.42 37.32
N LEU A 43 -21.14 27.67 38.24
CA LEU A 43 -20.17 26.62 37.85
C LEU A 43 -20.85 25.43 37.15
N ARG A 44 -22.10 25.09 37.52
CA ARG A 44 -22.87 24.05 36.80
C ARG A 44 -23.23 24.54 35.39
N ALA A 45 -23.72 25.77 35.26
CA ALA A 45 -24.04 26.36 33.96
C ALA A 45 -22.79 26.45 33.03
N HIS A 46 -21.65 26.88 33.58
CA HIS A 46 -20.39 26.90 32.84
C HIS A 46 -19.99 25.52 32.33
N ARG A 47 -20.12 24.46 33.16
CA ARG A 47 -19.83 23.10 32.73
C ARG A 47 -20.78 22.60 31.66
N ALA A 48 -22.06 22.90 31.77
CA ALA A 48 -23.05 22.59 30.73
C ALA A 48 -22.70 23.29 29.41
N TYR A 49 -22.32 24.57 29.48
CA TYR A 49 -21.80 25.31 28.34
C TYR A 49 -20.59 24.64 27.68
N LEU A 50 -19.56 24.28 28.49
CA LEU A 50 -18.38 23.58 27.99
C LEU A 50 -18.74 22.21 27.39
N ALA A 51 -19.65 21.48 28.01
CA ALA A 51 -20.08 20.16 27.54
C ALA A 51 -20.78 20.27 26.18
N VAL A 52 -21.72 21.19 26.03
CA VAL A 52 -22.44 21.41 24.76
C VAL A 52 -21.47 21.82 23.67
N LEU A 53 -20.59 22.79 23.93
CA LEU A 53 -19.64 23.25 22.92
C LEU A 53 -18.63 22.18 22.51
N LEU A 54 -18.09 21.43 23.48
CA LEU A 54 -17.16 20.35 23.18
C LEU A 54 -17.81 19.24 22.36
N THR A 55 -19.07 18.90 22.67
CA THR A 55 -19.85 17.94 21.88
C THR A 55 -20.07 18.46 20.46
N LEU A 56 -20.49 19.71 20.30
CA LEU A 56 -20.70 20.32 18.98
C LEU A 56 -19.40 20.38 18.16
N LEU A 57 -18.27 20.71 18.80
CA LEU A 57 -16.97 20.71 18.13
C LEU A 57 -16.54 19.31 17.73
N GLY A 58 -16.71 18.31 18.61
CA GLY A 58 -16.39 16.91 18.29
C GLY A 58 -17.21 16.36 17.12
N VAL A 59 -18.52 16.65 17.12
CA VAL A 59 -19.42 16.29 16.02
C VAL A 59 -19.04 17.03 14.74
N GLY A 60 -18.75 18.35 14.82
CA GLY A 60 -18.31 19.15 13.67
C GLY A 60 -17.00 18.64 13.06
N ILE A 61 -16.06 18.16 13.87
CA ILE A 61 -14.83 17.53 13.40
C ILE A 61 -15.14 16.24 12.64
N GLY A 62 -16.08 15.41 13.14
CA GLY A 62 -16.50 14.20 12.44
C GLY A 62 -17.14 14.49 11.07
N PHE A 63 -18.00 15.51 10.97
CA PHE A 63 -18.55 15.94 9.68
C PHE A 63 -17.49 16.46 8.72
N LEU A 64 -16.49 17.17 9.24
CA LEU A 64 -15.38 17.66 8.42
C LEU A 64 -14.51 16.51 7.89
N GLY A 65 -14.31 15.47 8.70
CA GLY A 65 -13.62 14.24 8.26
C GLY A 65 -14.38 13.49 7.17
N LEU A 66 -15.70 13.32 7.32
CA LEU A 66 -16.55 12.72 6.28
C LEU A 66 -16.53 13.53 4.98
N TRP A 67 -16.54 14.86 5.09
CA TRP A 67 -16.44 15.72 3.91
C TRP A 67 -15.10 15.57 3.19
N LEU A 68 -13.98 15.53 3.92
CA LEU A 68 -12.66 15.26 3.32
C LEU A 68 -12.61 13.89 2.66
N THR A 69 -13.21 12.87 3.27
CA THR A 69 -13.28 11.52 2.70
C THR A 69 -14.04 11.51 1.38
N ALA A 70 -15.20 12.19 1.32
CA ALA A 70 -15.97 12.29 0.09
C ALA A 70 -15.26 13.06 -1.03
N CYS A 71 -14.31 13.95 -0.67
CA CYS A 71 -13.53 14.73 -1.62
C CYS A 71 -12.21 14.05 -2.01
N ALA A 72 -11.90 12.87 -1.46
CA ALA A 72 -10.59 12.24 -1.65
C ALA A 72 -10.39 11.68 -3.06
N ASP A 73 -11.48 11.25 -3.69
CA ASP A 73 -11.47 10.75 -5.06
C ASP A 73 -12.24 11.70 -5.99
N ALA A 74 -11.56 12.17 -7.02
CA ALA A 74 -12.15 13.10 -8.00
C ALA A 74 -13.09 12.38 -9.00
N ALA A 75 -12.94 11.08 -9.21
CA ALA A 75 -13.80 10.29 -10.07
C ALA A 75 -15.19 10.06 -9.45
N LEU A 76 -15.30 10.09 -8.12
CA LEU A 76 -16.57 9.91 -7.43
C LEU A 76 -17.42 11.20 -7.41
N PRO A 77 -18.75 11.09 -7.42
CA PRO A 77 -19.66 12.24 -7.29
C PRO A 77 -19.65 12.77 -5.85
N GLN A 78 -18.63 13.57 -5.51
CA GLN A 78 -18.27 14.00 -4.14
C GLN A 78 -19.44 14.58 -3.34
N ALA A 79 -20.27 15.44 -3.96
CA ALA A 79 -21.39 16.07 -3.29
C ALA A 79 -22.52 15.08 -2.97
N GLU A 80 -22.79 14.16 -3.88
CA GLU A 80 -23.78 13.09 -3.73
C GLU A 80 -23.30 12.08 -2.70
N LEU A 81 -22.01 11.70 -2.74
CA LEU A 81 -21.37 10.79 -1.77
C LEU A 81 -21.42 11.39 -0.36
N TYR A 82 -21.12 12.68 -0.20
CA TYR A 82 -21.25 13.33 1.11
C TYR A 82 -22.71 13.34 1.62
N ARG A 83 -23.69 13.53 0.74
CA ARG A 83 -25.11 13.45 1.10
C ARG A 83 -25.52 12.04 1.50
N SER A 84 -25.06 11.04 0.78
CA SER A 84 -25.39 9.64 1.08
C SER A 84 -25.00 9.25 2.50
N TYR A 85 -23.87 9.75 3.04
CA TYR A 85 -23.52 9.53 4.45
C TYR A 85 -24.57 10.05 5.43
N LEU A 86 -25.25 11.15 5.09
CA LEU A 86 -26.27 11.75 5.96
C LEU A 86 -27.59 10.94 5.91
N ASP A 87 -27.83 10.21 4.83
CA ASP A 87 -29.02 9.40 4.63
C ASP A 87 -28.92 8.02 5.30
N HIS A 88 -27.69 7.64 5.78
CA HIS A 88 -27.42 6.38 6.48
C HIS A 88 -27.13 6.62 7.98
N PRO A 89 -28.13 6.58 8.89
CA PRO A 89 -27.95 6.93 10.30
C PRO A 89 -26.90 6.11 11.04
N LEU A 90 -26.79 4.81 10.75
CA LEU A 90 -25.79 3.92 11.37
C LEU A 90 -24.38 4.30 10.93
N LEU A 91 -24.16 4.43 9.63
CA LEU A 91 -22.89 4.86 9.05
C LEU A 91 -22.45 6.21 9.61
N LEU A 92 -23.39 7.18 9.61
CA LEU A 92 -23.14 8.52 10.16
C LEU A 92 -22.76 8.44 11.64
N ALA A 93 -23.50 7.69 12.45
CA ALA A 93 -23.21 7.53 13.87
C ALA A 93 -21.83 6.93 14.13
N LEU A 94 -21.45 5.90 13.39
CA LEU A 94 -20.14 5.24 13.51
C LEU A 94 -18.98 6.14 13.08
N ASN A 95 -19.17 7.01 12.09
CA ASN A 95 -18.12 7.96 11.70
C ASN A 95 -18.02 9.17 12.66
N LEU A 96 -19.12 9.61 13.28
CA LEU A 96 -19.11 10.74 14.22
C LEU A 96 -18.68 10.33 15.64
N PHE A 97 -18.89 9.09 16.03
CA PHE A 97 -18.61 8.62 17.39
C PHE A 97 -17.13 8.72 17.80
N PRO A 98 -16.12 8.26 17.01
CA PRO A 98 -14.72 8.32 17.40
C PRO A 98 -14.21 9.76 17.63
N PRO A 99 -14.42 10.75 16.72
CA PRO A 99 -14.01 12.11 16.98
C PRO A 99 -14.68 12.71 18.22
N LEU A 100 -15.98 12.43 18.43
CA LEU A 100 -16.71 12.88 19.61
C LEU A 100 -16.13 12.26 20.89
N LEU A 101 -15.88 10.96 20.90
CA LEU A 101 -15.29 10.24 22.04
C LEU A 101 -13.91 10.79 22.38
N LEU A 102 -13.06 11.01 21.39
CA LEU A 102 -11.71 11.56 21.55
C LEU A 102 -11.73 13.01 22.06
N ALA A 103 -12.71 13.83 21.65
CA ALA A 103 -12.91 15.17 22.21
C ALA A 103 -13.14 15.10 23.73
N TRP A 104 -14.01 14.21 24.17
CA TRP A 104 -14.30 14.01 25.58
C TRP A 104 -13.12 13.35 26.33
N LEU A 105 -12.47 12.37 25.75
CA LEU A 105 -11.30 11.72 26.34
C LEU A 105 -10.17 12.74 26.57
N GLY A 106 -9.82 13.53 25.57
CA GLY A 106 -8.79 14.56 25.68
C GLY A 106 -9.14 15.64 26.74
N TYR A 107 -10.42 16.00 26.84
CA TYR A 107 -10.89 16.86 27.92
C TYR A 107 -10.73 16.20 29.31
N PHE A 108 -11.13 14.96 29.47
CA PHE A 108 -11.03 14.28 30.77
C PHE A 108 -9.56 14.04 31.16
N LEU A 109 -8.69 13.71 30.25
CA LEU A 109 -7.27 13.52 30.51
C LEU A 109 -6.58 14.83 30.94
N SER A 110 -6.76 15.89 30.17
CA SER A 110 -6.08 17.18 30.38
C SER A 110 -6.83 18.12 31.34
N GLY A 111 -8.15 18.01 31.41
CA GLY A 111 -9.06 18.99 32.03
C GLY A 111 -9.28 20.24 31.18
N ARG A 112 -8.86 20.28 29.93
CA ARG A 112 -8.94 21.42 29.03
C ARG A 112 -9.65 21.04 27.73
N CYS A 113 -10.61 21.84 27.31
CA CYS A 113 -11.39 21.54 26.11
C CYS A 113 -10.55 21.57 24.83
N TRP A 114 -9.61 22.51 24.71
CA TRP A 114 -8.75 22.57 23.52
C TRP A 114 -7.90 21.31 23.30
N CYS A 115 -7.50 20.62 24.38
CA CYS A 115 -6.81 19.31 24.25
C CYS A 115 -7.75 18.24 23.68
N GLY A 116 -9.04 18.31 24.06
CA GLY A 116 -10.06 17.43 23.46
C GLY A 116 -10.27 17.72 21.97
N VAL A 117 -10.39 19.00 21.62
CA VAL A 117 -10.51 19.41 20.21
C VAL A 117 -9.27 19.03 19.40
N LEU A 118 -8.07 19.17 19.96
CA LEU A 118 -6.82 18.76 19.31
C LEU A 118 -6.78 17.25 19.05
N LEU A 119 -7.06 16.45 20.07
CA LEU A 119 -7.04 14.98 19.94
C LEU A 119 -8.10 14.49 18.95
N SER A 120 -9.33 15.06 19.04
CA SER A 120 -10.40 14.81 18.08
C SER A 120 -10.01 15.22 16.65
N GLY A 121 -9.38 16.39 16.50
CA GLY A 121 -8.93 16.91 15.21
C GLY A 121 -7.83 16.12 14.56
N LEU A 122 -6.87 15.59 15.34
CA LEU A 122 -5.82 14.71 14.82
C LEU A 122 -6.42 13.44 14.20
N PHE A 123 -7.40 12.83 14.85
CA PHE A 123 -8.08 11.65 14.32
C PHE A 123 -9.09 12.01 13.22
N GLY A 124 -10.00 12.97 13.47
CA GLY A 124 -11.16 13.23 12.62
C GLY A 124 -10.88 14.16 11.44
N VAL A 125 -9.70 14.79 11.34
CA VAL A 125 -9.27 15.61 10.19
C VAL A 125 -7.85 15.26 9.77
N GLY A 126 -6.94 15.05 10.72
CA GLY A 126 -5.54 14.77 10.43
C GLY A 126 -5.35 13.47 9.64
N LEU A 127 -5.94 12.36 10.12
CA LEU A 127 -5.88 11.09 9.39
C LEU A 127 -6.68 11.13 8.07
N PRO A 128 -7.93 11.66 8.01
CA PRO A 128 -8.61 11.88 6.73
C PRO A 128 -7.84 12.76 5.74
N LEU A 129 -7.02 13.69 6.21
CA LEU A 129 -6.16 14.49 5.35
C LEU A 129 -5.02 13.66 4.75
N ILE A 130 -4.42 12.76 5.53
CA ILE A 130 -3.43 11.80 5.01
C ILE A 130 -4.11 10.87 3.99
N ASN A 131 -5.30 10.35 4.32
CA ASN A 131 -6.10 9.55 3.41
C ASN A 131 -6.40 10.29 2.09
N TYR A 132 -6.79 11.56 2.15
CA TYR A 132 -7.06 12.40 0.99
C TYR A 132 -5.88 12.41 0.02
N TYR A 133 -4.68 12.68 0.53
CA TYR A 133 -3.47 12.69 -0.32
C TYR A 133 -3.07 11.29 -0.78
N LYS A 134 -3.26 10.27 0.05
CA LYS A 134 -2.94 8.89 -0.34
C LYS A 134 -3.83 8.43 -1.49
N VAL A 135 -5.14 8.68 -1.42
CA VAL A 135 -6.09 8.38 -2.50
C VAL A 135 -5.77 9.20 -3.76
N MET A 136 -5.57 10.51 -3.61
CA MET A 136 -5.26 11.39 -4.75
C MET A 136 -3.98 10.98 -5.50
N LEU A 137 -2.93 10.58 -4.76
CA LEU A 137 -1.61 10.28 -5.34
C LEU A 137 -1.45 8.81 -5.75
N ARG A 138 -2.15 7.89 -5.08
CA ARG A 138 -1.94 6.45 -5.23
C ARG A 138 -3.22 5.65 -5.53
N GLY A 139 -4.39 6.29 -5.48
CA GLY A 139 -5.68 5.59 -5.65
C GLY A 139 -6.05 4.63 -4.53
N ASP A 140 -5.28 4.59 -3.45
CA ASP A 140 -5.41 3.63 -2.36
C ASP A 140 -5.71 4.35 -1.03
N PRO A 141 -6.74 3.95 -0.25
CA PRO A 141 -7.08 4.59 1.00
C PRO A 141 -6.11 4.24 2.13
N MET A 142 -6.06 5.10 3.15
CA MET A 142 -5.26 4.87 4.33
C MET A 142 -5.90 3.82 5.24
N ARG A 143 -5.28 2.65 5.36
CA ARG A 143 -5.63 1.57 6.29
C ARG A 143 -4.85 1.70 7.61
N ALA A 144 -5.23 0.91 8.60
CA ALA A 144 -4.55 0.91 9.90
C ALA A 144 -3.09 0.42 9.77
N SER A 145 -2.80 -0.50 8.87
CA SER A 145 -1.46 -1.00 8.53
C SER A 145 -0.50 0.12 8.11
N ASP A 146 -0.99 1.16 7.42
CA ASP A 146 -0.16 2.30 7.03
C ASP A 146 0.42 3.09 8.21
N ILE A 147 -0.14 2.96 9.42
CA ILE A 147 0.44 3.59 10.62
C ILE A 147 1.85 3.07 10.88
N LEU A 148 2.11 1.82 10.59
CA LEU A 148 3.41 1.19 10.77
C LEU A 148 4.43 1.79 9.77
N LEU A 149 3.96 2.20 8.60
CA LEU A 149 4.77 2.84 7.55
C LEU A 149 4.96 4.35 7.75
N LEU A 150 4.32 4.98 8.75
CA LEU A 150 4.45 6.44 8.98
C LEU A 150 5.89 6.89 9.25
N ARG A 151 6.75 6.03 9.79
CA ARG A 151 8.18 6.32 9.95
C ARG A 151 8.89 6.45 8.61
N THR A 152 8.50 5.60 7.66
CA THR A 152 9.05 5.50 6.31
C THR A 152 8.47 6.60 5.41
N ALA A 153 7.19 6.92 5.57
CA ALA A 153 6.47 7.93 4.79
C ALA A 153 7.09 9.35 4.90
N GLY A 154 7.74 9.68 6.02
CA GLY A 154 8.38 10.99 6.21
C GLY A 154 9.46 11.31 5.17
N GLY A 155 10.17 10.31 4.66
CA GLY A 155 11.17 10.47 3.61
C GLY A 155 10.56 10.60 2.21
N ILE A 156 9.50 9.83 1.94
CA ILE A 156 8.78 9.85 0.66
C ILE A 156 8.02 11.16 0.48
N MET A 157 7.45 11.70 1.55
CA MET A 157 6.72 12.97 1.52
C MET A 157 7.54 14.16 0.98
N SER A 158 8.86 14.10 1.07
CA SER A 158 9.74 15.15 0.50
C SER A 158 9.86 15.08 -1.02
N GLN A 159 9.48 14.00 -1.64
CA GLN A 159 9.56 13.78 -3.10
C GLN A 159 8.27 14.14 -3.84
N TYR A 160 7.14 14.27 -3.13
CA TYR A 160 5.86 14.65 -3.72
C TYR A 160 5.56 16.14 -3.49
N GLU A 161 5.17 16.84 -4.54
CA GLU A 161 4.59 18.17 -4.43
C GLU A 161 3.13 18.03 -3.99
N PHE A 162 2.88 18.27 -2.70
CA PHE A 162 1.50 18.26 -2.17
C PHE A 162 0.76 19.51 -2.65
N GLU A 163 -0.09 19.35 -3.63
CA GLU A 163 -0.95 20.43 -4.09
C GLU A 163 -1.91 20.84 -2.96
N ARG A 164 -1.95 22.14 -2.67
CA ARG A 164 -2.87 22.71 -1.67
C ARG A 164 -4.23 22.97 -2.30
N THR A 165 -5.04 21.94 -2.36
CA THR A 165 -6.39 22.05 -2.89
C THR A 165 -7.28 22.96 -2.02
N ALA A 166 -8.41 23.41 -2.57
CA ALA A 166 -9.37 24.24 -1.84
C ALA A 166 -9.95 23.48 -0.64
N GLU A 167 -10.16 22.18 -0.77
CA GLU A 167 -10.69 21.27 0.23
C GLU A 167 -9.74 21.17 1.42
N VAL A 168 -8.47 20.91 1.17
CA VAL A 168 -7.41 20.84 2.18
C VAL A 168 -7.29 22.17 2.94
N ASN A 169 -7.23 23.29 2.21
CA ASN A 169 -7.15 24.62 2.82
C ASN A 169 -8.38 24.91 3.70
N THR A 170 -9.57 24.54 3.24
CA THR A 170 -10.82 24.70 3.98
C THR A 170 -10.83 23.85 5.26
N ALA A 171 -10.46 22.59 5.17
CA ALA A 171 -10.40 21.67 6.31
C ALA A 171 -9.43 22.17 7.39
N VAL A 172 -8.21 22.55 6.99
CA VAL A 172 -7.18 23.07 7.91
C VAL A 172 -7.63 24.40 8.55
N ALA A 173 -8.23 25.30 7.77
CA ALA A 173 -8.72 26.57 8.28
C ALA A 173 -9.86 26.39 9.29
N LEU A 174 -10.83 25.50 9.01
CA LEU A 174 -11.95 25.20 9.90
C LEU A 174 -11.46 24.52 11.20
N LEU A 175 -10.57 23.54 11.12
CA LEU A 175 -9.98 22.92 12.31
C LEU A 175 -9.18 23.94 13.13
N GLY A 176 -8.40 24.80 12.49
CA GLY A 176 -7.69 25.90 13.14
C GLY A 176 -8.64 26.87 13.85
N ALA A 177 -9.76 27.22 13.23
CA ALA A 177 -10.79 28.06 13.83
C ALA A 177 -11.46 27.39 15.03
N MET A 178 -11.81 26.09 14.93
CA MET A 178 -12.37 25.31 16.05
C MET A 178 -11.40 25.23 17.23
N LEU A 179 -10.12 25.03 16.97
CA LEU A 179 -9.08 24.99 18.01
C LEU A 179 -8.88 26.37 18.65
N ALA A 180 -8.81 27.44 17.85
CA ALA A 180 -8.74 28.81 18.34
C ALA A 180 -9.98 29.15 19.20
N PHE A 181 -11.17 28.77 18.75
CA PHE A 181 -12.40 28.92 19.50
C PHE A 181 -12.33 28.22 20.86
N ALA A 182 -11.87 26.95 20.89
CA ALA A 182 -11.73 26.20 22.13
C ALA A 182 -10.70 26.82 23.09
N VAL A 183 -9.59 27.36 22.58
CA VAL A 183 -8.59 28.06 23.37
C VAL A 183 -9.11 29.37 23.95
N LEU A 184 -9.81 30.17 23.14
CA LEU A 184 -10.25 31.51 23.49
C LEU A 184 -11.51 31.51 24.35
N LEU A 185 -12.52 30.71 24.00
CA LEU A 185 -13.84 30.72 24.63
C LEU A 185 -14.08 29.60 25.64
N MET A 186 -13.14 28.64 25.77
CA MET A 186 -13.20 27.52 26.70
C MET A 186 -11.94 27.43 27.58
N PRO A 187 -11.44 28.53 28.18
CA PRO A 187 -10.09 28.63 28.72
C PRO A 187 -9.85 27.94 30.05
N ARG A 188 -10.93 27.62 30.82
CA ARG A 188 -10.77 27.04 32.16
C ARG A 188 -10.72 25.52 32.16
N GLY A 189 -9.69 24.98 32.81
CA GLY A 189 -9.56 23.56 33.09
C GLY A 189 -10.43 23.10 34.27
N ASP A 190 -10.97 21.88 34.19
CA ASP A 190 -11.65 21.24 35.32
C ASP A 190 -10.62 20.68 36.32
N LYS A 191 -10.64 21.14 37.56
CA LYS A 191 -9.72 20.74 38.61
C LYS A 191 -10.13 19.44 39.33
N ARG A 192 -11.29 18.84 39.03
CA ARG A 192 -11.85 17.66 39.69
C ARG A 192 -11.21 16.37 39.17
N ARG A 193 -10.03 16.04 39.68
CA ARG A 193 -9.23 14.89 39.22
C ARG A 193 -10.01 13.55 39.25
N ARG A 194 -10.79 13.26 40.33
CA ARG A 194 -11.58 12.01 40.41
C ARG A 194 -12.68 11.92 39.35
N ALA A 195 -13.45 13.00 39.16
CA ALA A 195 -14.51 13.02 38.15
C ALA A 195 -13.94 12.89 36.73
N ARG A 196 -12.78 13.50 36.49
CA ARG A 196 -12.07 13.39 35.20
C ARG A 196 -11.54 11.97 34.96
N ALA A 197 -10.94 11.35 36.00
CA ALA A 197 -10.47 9.96 35.89
C ALA A 197 -11.63 8.99 35.58
N LEU A 198 -12.76 9.15 36.27
CA LEU A 198 -13.98 8.38 35.96
C LEU A 198 -14.50 8.63 34.55
N GLY A 199 -14.52 9.90 34.08
CA GLY A 199 -14.92 10.25 32.73
C GLY A 199 -13.97 9.67 31.68
N ALA A 200 -12.66 9.73 31.91
CA ALA A 200 -11.67 9.10 31.02
C ALA A 200 -11.83 7.58 30.94
N ALA A 201 -12.02 6.93 32.12
CA ALA A 201 -12.28 5.49 32.17
C ALA A 201 -13.58 5.12 31.43
N ALA A 202 -14.63 5.91 31.59
CA ALA A 202 -15.89 5.71 30.86
C ALA A 202 -15.70 5.86 29.34
N CYS A 203 -14.94 6.86 28.89
CA CYS A 203 -14.62 7.00 27.45
C CYS A 203 -13.84 5.81 26.94
N VAL A 204 -12.85 5.32 27.67
CA VAL A 204 -12.07 4.13 27.25
C VAL A 204 -12.97 2.90 27.17
N LEU A 205 -13.80 2.65 28.20
CA LEU A 205 -14.72 1.51 28.20
C LEU A 205 -15.75 1.59 27.07
N LEU A 206 -16.30 2.78 26.80
CA LEU A 206 -17.21 3.00 25.67
C LEU A 206 -16.50 2.81 24.33
N GLY A 207 -15.26 3.30 24.21
CA GLY A 207 -14.45 3.12 23.00
C GLY A 207 -14.15 1.65 22.72
N VAL A 208 -13.67 0.92 23.73
CA VAL A 208 -13.39 -0.51 23.59
C VAL A 208 -14.67 -1.31 23.31
N GLY A 209 -15.77 -1.00 24.01
CA GLY A 209 -17.04 -1.67 23.78
C GLY A 209 -17.61 -1.40 22.38
N ALA A 210 -17.50 -0.18 21.87
CA ALA A 210 -17.91 0.14 20.51
C ALA A 210 -16.99 -0.52 19.47
N TYR A 211 -15.68 -0.50 19.72
CA TYR A 211 -14.71 -1.15 18.83
C TYR A 211 -15.01 -2.65 18.67
N LEU A 212 -15.08 -3.38 19.81
CA LEU A 212 -15.33 -4.84 19.79
C LEU A 212 -16.77 -5.23 19.37
N GLY A 213 -17.75 -4.33 19.49
CA GLY A 213 -19.15 -4.67 19.20
C GLY A 213 -19.70 -4.04 17.92
N ALA A 214 -18.92 -3.21 17.24
CA ALA A 214 -19.41 -2.55 16.04
C ALA A 214 -18.35 -2.37 14.94
N TYR A 215 -17.09 -1.99 15.29
CA TYR A 215 -16.09 -1.71 14.26
C TYR A 215 -15.38 -2.97 13.75
N THR A 216 -15.29 -4.02 14.56
CA THR A 216 -14.71 -5.32 14.16
C THR A 216 -15.78 -6.34 13.72
N ASP A 217 -17.06 -5.97 13.75
CA ASP A 217 -18.17 -6.86 13.39
C ASP A 217 -18.50 -6.72 11.91
N GLU A 218 -18.24 -7.74 11.13
CA GLU A 218 -18.48 -7.79 9.68
C GLU A 218 -19.95 -7.53 9.34
N ALA A 219 -20.89 -8.09 10.11
CA ALA A 219 -22.31 -7.89 9.88
C ALA A 219 -22.75 -6.41 10.13
N VAL A 220 -22.04 -5.69 11.02
CA VAL A 220 -22.25 -4.26 11.19
C VAL A 220 -21.65 -3.49 10.03
N TYR A 221 -20.47 -3.86 9.58
CA TYR A 221 -19.80 -3.24 8.44
C TYR A 221 -20.62 -3.40 7.17
N GLU A 222 -21.16 -4.57 6.91
CA GLU A 222 -22.06 -4.83 5.78
C GLU A 222 -23.36 -4.01 5.82
N ARG A 223 -23.94 -3.80 7.03
CA ARG A 223 -25.14 -2.94 7.20
C ARG A 223 -24.90 -1.47 6.93
N THR A 224 -23.65 -1.05 6.84
CA THR A 224 -23.27 0.32 6.47
C THR A 224 -22.96 0.46 4.99
N ALA A 225 -23.22 -0.58 4.18
CA ALA A 225 -23.07 -0.54 2.73
C ALA A 225 -23.75 0.69 2.14
N ASN A 226 -23.02 1.42 1.30
CA ASN A 226 -23.45 2.68 0.68
C ASN A 226 -23.05 2.68 -0.80
N ASP A 227 -23.56 1.67 -1.51
CA ASP A 227 -23.00 1.17 -2.76
C ASP A 227 -23.61 1.83 -4.02
N SER A 228 -24.60 2.74 -3.85
CA SER A 228 -25.36 3.29 -4.98
C SER A 228 -24.59 4.23 -5.90
N LEU A 229 -23.41 4.69 -5.48
CA LEU A 229 -22.60 5.72 -6.17
C LEU A 229 -21.19 5.23 -6.50
N ILE A 230 -20.91 3.96 -6.30
CA ILE A 230 -19.56 3.39 -6.36
C ILE A 230 -19.54 2.09 -7.16
N ASN A 231 -18.36 1.72 -7.59
CA ASN A 231 -18.08 0.38 -8.04
C ASN A 231 -17.83 -0.52 -6.82
N ILE A 232 -18.73 -1.46 -6.56
CA ILE A 232 -18.66 -2.39 -5.42
C ILE A 232 -17.47 -3.36 -5.49
N TRP A 233 -16.85 -3.49 -6.65
CA TRP A 233 -15.66 -4.31 -6.87
C TRP A 233 -14.35 -3.55 -6.64
N SER A 234 -14.43 -2.25 -6.38
CA SER A 234 -13.31 -1.41 -6.01
C SER A 234 -13.23 -1.27 -4.49
N ASP A 235 -12.29 -1.95 -3.86
CA ASP A 235 -12.07 -1.86 -2.40
C ASP A 235 -11.88 -0.42 -1.94
N ASN A 236 -11.24 0.40 -2.78
CA ASN A 236 -11.01 1.82 -2.50
C ASN A 236 -12.31 2.60 -2.44
N GLU A 237 -13.21 2.39 -3.41
CA GLU A 237 -14.49 3.09 -3.45
C GLU A 237 -15.41 2.59 -2.33
N VAL A 238 -15.41 1.29 -2.03
CA VAL A 238 -16.12 0.70 -0.89
C VAL A 238 -15.63 1.34 0.41
N TYR A 239 -14.31 1.44 0.60
CA TYR A 239 -13.72 2.11 1.77
C TYR A 239 -14.20 3.56 1.90
N LEU A 240 -14.10 4.34 0.82
CA LEU A 240 -14.52 5.75 0.81
C LEU A 240 -16.03 5.89 1.05
N SER A 241 -16.85 5.02 0.46
CA SER A 241 -18.31 5.08 0.57
C SER A 241 -18.82 4.90 1.99
N ARG A 242 -18.07 4.21 2.84
CA ARG A 242 -18.41 3.98 4.27
C ARG A 242 -17.83 5.04 5.21
N GLY A 243 -17.00 5.94 4.69
CA GLY A 243 -16.39 7.02 5.47
C GLY A 243 -15.16 6.58 6.24
N PHE A 244 -14.18 7.49 6.36
CA PHE A 244 -12.85 7.19 6.87
C PHE A 244 -12.84 6.54 8.26
N ALA A 245 -13.56 7.13 9.25
CA ALA A 245 -13.42 6.66 10.64
C ALA A 245 -13.94 5.23 10.84
N LEU A 246 -15.00 4.85 10.14
CA LEU A 246 -15.54 3.49 10.17
C LEU A 246 -14.57 2.52 9.50
N SER A 247 -14.21 2.77 8.24
CA SER A 247 -13.36 1.86 7.45
C SER A 247 -11.96 1.72 8.04
N PHE A 248 -11.37 2.84 8.52
CA PHE A 248 -10.08 2.81 9.19
C PHE A 248 -10.08 1.99 10.50
N LEU A 249 -11.12 2.11 11.33
CA LEU A 249 -11.22 1.31 12.56
C LEU A 249 -11.56 -0.15 12.26
N HIS A 250 -12.26 -0.40 11.16
CA HIS A 250 -12.54 -1.75 10.69
C HIS A 250 -11.26 -2.46 10.23
N SER A 251 -10.33 -1.76 9.60
CA SER A 251 -9.05 -2.32 9.14
C SER A 251 -8.00 -2.56 10.27
N VAL A 252 -8.27 -2.15 11.52
CA VAL A 252 -7.31 -2.36 12.64
C VAL A 252 -6.98 -3.84 12.91
N PRO A 253 -7.86 -4.83 12.76
CA PRO A 253 -7.47 -6.24 12.88
C PRO A 253 -6.35 -6.65 11.93
N GLU A 254 -6.25 -6.04 10.74
CA GLU A 254 -5.18 -6.27 9.76
C GLU A 254 -3.77 -6.02 10.30
N LEU A 255 -3.64 -5.27 11.43
CA LEU A 255 -2.37 -5.10 12.15
C LEU A 255 -1.85 -6.37 12.84
N PHE A 256 -2.71 -7.37 12.98
CA PHE A 256 -2.39 -8.60 13.69
C PHE A 256 -2.60 -9.79 12.76
N PRO A 257 -1.53 -10.55 12.46
CA PRO A 257 -1.65 -11.73 11.58
C PRO A 257 -2.76 -12.65 12.06
N GLU A 258 -3.76 -12.86 11.23
CA GLU A 258 -4.80 -13.84 11.52
C GLU A 258 -4.32 -15.25 11.20
N LYS A 259 -4.62 -16.17 12.13
CA LYS A 259 -4.34 -17.57 11.87
C LYS A 259 -5.32 -18.09 10.83
N PRO A 260 -4.85 -18.84 9.84
CA PRO A 260 -5.73 -19.50 8.90
C PRO A 260 -6.81 -20.34 9.60
N GLU A 261 -7.97 -20.45 8.97
CA GLU A 261 -9.09 -21.25 9.50
C GLU A 261 -8.64 -22.69 9.83
N GLY A 262 -8.90 -23.13 11.05
CA GLY A 262 -8.51 -24.48 11.51
C GLY A 262 -7.01 -24.68 11.72
N TYR A 263 -6.21 -23.60 11.82
CA TYR A 263 -4.76 -23.71 12.02
C TYR A 263 -4.37 -24.58 13.20
N ASP A 264 -3.59 -25.62 12.92
CA ASP A 264 -2.91 -26.44 13.90
C ASP A 264 -1.41 -26.53 13.57
N VAL A 265 -0.57 -26.09 14.50
CA VAL A 265 0.89 -26.00 14.32
C VAL A 265 1.52 -27.35 14.00
N ARG A 266 1.02 -28.44 14.61
CA ARG A 266 1.59 -29.78 14.39
C ARG A 266 1.19 -30.34 13.05
N ALA A 267 -0.08 -30.08 12.63
CA ALA A 267 -0.55 -30.49 11.32
C ALA A 267 0.22 -29.76 10.22
N ALA A 268 0.42 -28.44 10.33
CA ALA A 268 1.20 -27.65 9.39
C ALA A 268 2.67 -28.13 9.32
N GLN A 269 3.32 -28.34 10.47
CA GLN A 269 4.68 -28.88 10.52
C GLN A 269 4.77 -30.28 9.90
N THR A 270 3.85 -31.19 10.25
CA THR A 270 3.83 -32.56 9.70
C THR A 270 3.63 -32.56 8.18
N LEU A 271 2.76 -31.68 7.68
CA LEU A 271 2.53 -31.55 6.25
C LEU A 271 3.79 -31.04 5.54
N LEU A 272 4.44 -30.01 6.06
CA LEU A 272 5.70 -29.51 5.48
C LEU A 272 6.79 -30.59 5.51
N GLU A 273 6.98 -31.30 6.63
CA GLU A 273 7.95 -32.39 6.77
C GLU A 273 7.68 -33.60 5.85
N SER A 274 6.45 -33.72 5.32
CA SER A 274 6.14 -34.77 4.33
C SER A 274 6.69 -34.48 2.92
N PHE A 275 7.17 -33.26 2.70
CA PHE A 275 7.88 -32.83 1.49
C PHE A 275 9.32 -32.47 1.87
N PRO A 276 10.27 -33.40 1.74
CA PRO A 276 11.65 -33.12 2.10
C PRO A 276 12.28 -32.10 1.15
N ASP A 277 13.16 -31.26 1.69
CA ASP A 277 13.99 -30.40 0.86
C ASP A 277 14.91 -31.25 -0.01
N GLU A 278 15.03 -30.90 -1.29
CA GLU A 278 15.96 -31.51 -2.23
C GLU A 278 17.00 -30.48 -2.65
N ASP A 279 18.27 -30.91 -2.67
CA ASP A 279 19.39 -30.05 -3.04
C ASP A 279 19.46 -29.86 -4.56
N ILE A 280 19.95 -28.68 -4.99
CA ILE A 280 20.33 -28.44 -6.38
C ILE A 280 21.59 -29.28 -6.68
N PRO A 281 21.58 -30.14 -7.74
CA PRO A 281 22.76 -30.93 -8.09
C PRO A 281 23.98 -30.04 -8.35
N GLU A 282 25.13 -30.40 -7.81
CA GLU A 282 26.35 -29.59 -7.94
C GLU A 282 26.75 -29.27 -9.40
N GLY A 283 26.45 -30.18 -10.33
CA GLY A 283 26.71 -29.95 -11.75
C GLY A 283 25.67 -29.07 -12.47
N GLU A 284 24.57 -28.71 -11.79
CA GLU A 284 23.45 -27.92 -12.33
C GLU A 284 23.31 -26.57 -11.65
N LYS A 285 24.23 -26.20 -10.76
CA LYS A 285 24.24 -24.90 -10.12
C LYS A 285 24.61 -23.81 -11.14
N VAL A 286 23.67 -22.99 -11.49
CA VAL A 286 23.84 -21.84 -12.37
C VAL A 286 23.56 -20.56 -11.59
N ALA A 287 24.10 -19.41 -12.01
CA ALA A 287 23.71 -18.14 -11.41
C ALA A 287 22.23 -17.86 -11.71
N VAL A 288 21.48 -17.41 -10.71
CA VAL A 288 20.07 -17.02 -10.82
C VAL A 288 19.96 -15.54 -10.57
N MET A 289 19.44 -14.81 -11.55
CA MET A 289 19.23 -13.37 -11.49
C MET A 289 17.75 -13.07 -11.64
N GLY A 290 17.11 -12.51 -10.61
CA GLY A 290 15.74 -12.01 -10.65
C GLY A 290 15.74 -10.49 -10.73
N VAL A 291 14.96 -9.89 -11.63
CA VAL A 291 14.76 -8.45 -11.68
C VAL A 291 13.26 -8.15 -11.75
N MET A 292 12.77 -7.51 -10.74
CA MET A 292 11.41 -6.98 -10.70
C MET A 292 11.42 -5.56 -11.27
N LEU A 293 10.60 -5.35 -12.30
CA LEU A 293 10.52 -4.13 -13.08
C LEU A 293 9.42 -3.23 -12.52
N GLU A 294 9.80 -2.07 -12.02
CA GLU A 294 8.88 -1.07 -11.45
C GLU A 294 7.82 -0.63 -12.46
N ALA A 295 6.55 -0.76 -12.06
CA ALA A 295 5.36 -0.35 -12.80
C ALA A 295 5.34 -0.84 -14.26
N PHE A 296 5.93 -2.01 -14.52
CA PHE A 296 6.10 -2.52 -15.89
C PHE A 296 4.91 -3.39 -16.29
N CYS A 297 4.22 -2.96 -17.34
CA CYS A 297 3.16 -3.75 -17.98
C CYS A 297 3.26 -3.63 -19.50
N ASP A 298 2.71 -4.62 -20.19
CA ASP A 298 2.58 -4.58 -21.65
C ASP A 298 1.27 -3.87 -22.02
N LEU A 299 1.37 -2.63 -22.48
CA LEU A 299 0.20 -1.85 -22.89
C LEU A 299 -0.40 -2.34 -24.22
N THR A 300 0.31 -3.20 -24.97
CA THR A 300 -0.26 -3.82 -26.17
C THR A 300 -1.28 -4.91 -25.85
N ASP A 301 -1.37 -5.35 -24.60
CA ASP A 301 -2.45 -6.19 -24.10
C ASP A 301 -3.82 -5.47 -24.12
N PHE A 302 -3.83 -4.12 -24.21
CA PHE A 302 -5.06 -3.34 -24.32
C PHE A 302 -5.47 -3.09 -25.78
N ASP A 303 -6.67 -3.52 -26.15
CA ASP A 303 -7.22 -3.32 -27.50
C ASP A 303 -7.17 -1.84 -27.94
N ALA A 304 -7.33 -0.91 -27.00
CA ALA A 304 -7.29 0.52 -27.26
C ALA A 304 -5.93 0.99 -27.83
N LEU A 305 -4.84 0.29 -27.52
CA LEU A 305 -3.48 0.62 -27.95
C LEU A 305 -2.95 -0.31 -29.06
N ALA A 306 -3.64 -1.41 -29.34
CA ALA A 306 -3.22 -2.39 -30.35
C ALA A 306 -3.08 -1.80 -31.77
N GLY A 307 -3.82 -0.73 -32.08
CA GLY A 307 -3.80 -0.05 -33.37
C GLY A 307 -2.71 1.02 -33.55
N PHE A 308 -1.88 1.29 -32.54
CA PHE A 308 -0.82 2.31 -32.62
C PHE A 308 0.53 1.66 -32.92
N ASP A 309 0.98 1.74 -34.18
CA ASP A 309 2.27 1.18 -34.62
C ASP A 309 3.43 1.67 -33.75
N THR A 310 3.41 2.93 -33.32
CA THR A 310 4.42 3.52 -32.45
C THR A 310 4.48 2.87 -31.07
N VAL A 311 3.36 2.42 -30.52
CA VAL A 311 3.30 1.65 -29.25
C VAL A 311 3.80 0.23 -29.48
N GLN A 312 3.41 -0.40 -30.60
CA GLN A 312 3.90 -1.73 -30.98
C GLN A 312 5.42 -1.74 -31.15
N GLU A 313 6.00 -0.69 -31.74
CA GLU A 313 7.46 -0.54 -31.87
C GLU A 313 8.20 -0.45 -30.53
N VAL A 314 7.59 0.13 -29.48
CA VAL A 314 8.15 0.15 -28.13
C VAL A 314 8.29 -1.25 -27.56
N TYR A 315 7.26 -2.08 -27.71
CA TYR A 315 7.23 -3.43 -27.11
C TYR A 315 7.82 -4.53 -28.02
N ALA A 316 8.05 -4.25 -29.30
CA ALA A 316 8.57 -5.25 -30.23
C ALA A 316 9.86 -5.96 -29.75
N PRO A 317 10.88 -5.28 -29.13
CA PRO A 317 12.06 -5.97 -28.61
C PRO A 317 11.73 -6.84 -27.38
N TRP A 318 10.74 -6.47 -26.55
CA TRP A 318 10.25 -7.29 -25.45
C TRP A 318 9.57 -8.55 -25.97
N HIS A 319 8.67 -8.45 -26.94
CA HIS A 319 7.99 -9.58 -27.56
C HIS A 319 9.00 -10.55 -28.23
N ALA A 320 10.04 -10.00 -28.87
CA ALA A 320 11.12 -10.82 -29.42
C ALA A 320 11.92 -11.56 -28.32
N LEU A 321 12.00 -11.00 -27.12
CA LEU A 321 12.62 -11.65 -25.97
C LEU A 321 11.68 -12.70 -25.36
N GLU A 322 10.37 -12.43 -25.29
CA GLU A 322 9.35 -13.40 -24.86
C GLU A 322 9.38 -14.67 -25.74
N GLU A 323 9.53 -14.53 -27.07
CA GLU A 323 9.67 -15.67 -28.00
C GLU A 323 10.91 -16.55 -27.71
N GLN A 324 11.94 -15.99 -27.07
CA GLN A 324 13.18 -16.67 -26.71
C GLN A 324 13.18 -17.13 -25.24
N SER A 325 12.06 -16.97 -24.54
CA SER A 325 11.91 -17.19 -23.11
C SER A 325 10.73 -18.11 -22.82
N LEU A 326 10.68 -18.62 -21.60
CA LEU A 326 9.47 -19.13 -21.00
C LEU A 326 8.71 -17.93 -20.43
N SER A 327 7.61 -17.54 -21.03
CA SER A 327 6.92 -16.27 -20.74
C SER A 327 5.42 -16.43 -20.49
N GLY A 328 4.82 -15.47 -19.82
CA GLY A 328 3.41 -15.44 -19.49
C GLY A 328 3.04 -14.17 -18.73
N ARG A 329 1.94 -14.23 -17.94
CA ARG A 329 1.50 -13.09 -17.13
C ARG A 329 1.44 -13.47 -15.65
N LEU A 330 1.97 -12.62 -14.79
CA LEU A 330 1.67 -12.64 -13.37
C LEU A 330 0.32 -11.98 -13.13
N LEU A 331 -0.50 -12.63 -12.32
CA LEU A 331 -1.75 -12.09 -11.83
C LEU A 331 -1.48 -11.59 -10.40
N THR A 332 -1.13 -10.32 -10.29
CA THR A 332 -0.68 -9.70 -9.03
C THR A 332 -1.84 -9.42 -8.09
N ASN A 333 -1.57 -9.15 -6.82
CA ASN A 333 -2.59 -8.74 -5.84
C ASN A 333 -2.83 -7.23 -5.84
N ILE A 334 -2.02 -6.46 -6.55
CA ILE A 334 -1.87 -5.02 -6.38
C ILE A 334 -1.98 -4.28 -7.71
N PHE A 335 -2.40 -3.02 -7.62
CA PHE A 335 -2.44 -2.08 -8.73
C PHE A 335 -1.85 -0.74 -8.27
N ALA A 336 -0.97 -0.14 -9.06
CA ALA A 336 -0.45 1.21 -8.84
C ALA A 336 0.32 1.45 -7.53
N GLY A 337 0.92 0.41 -6.96
CA GLY A 337 1.73 0.52 -5.75
C GLY A 337 1.60 -0.71 -4.86
N GLY A 338 2.37 -0.74 -3.76
CA GLY A 338 2.46 -1.93 -2.92
C GLY A 338 3.48 -2.94 -3.45
N THR A 339 4.48 -2.49 -4.20
CA THR A 339 5.56 -3.23 -4.85
C THR A 339 6.04 -4.48 -4.10
N VAL A 340 6.15 -4.38 -2.76
CA VAL A 340 6.61 -5.47 -1.89
C VAL A 340 5.69 -6.68 -1.86
N ASP A 341 4.41 -6.56 -2.23
CA ASP A 341 3.52 -7.72 -2.33
C ASP A 341 4.03 -8.70 -3.39
N THR A 342 4.32 -8.20 -4.58
CA THR A 342 4.89 -9.00 -5.68
C THR A 342 6.33 -9.45 -5.37
N GLU A 343 7.16 -8.56 -4.79
CA GLU A 343 8.54 -8.82 -4.39
C GLU A 343 8.63 -9.99 -3.41
N TRP A 344 7.90 -9.90 -2.31
CA TRP A 344 7.95 -10.93 -1.27
C TRP A 344 7.23 -12.21 -1.69
N GLY A 345 6.17 -12.12 -2.49
CA GLY A 345 5.56 -13.28 -3.13
C GLY A 345 6.58 -14.11 -3.91
N PHE A 346 7.41 -13.47 -4.72
CA PHE A 346 8.51 -14.12 -5.44
C PHE A 346 9.57 -14.71 -4.51
N LEU A 347 10.00 -13.98 -3.48
CA LEU A 347 11.11 -14.36 -2.59
C LEU A 347 10.73 -15.39 -1.53
N THR A 348 9.44 -15.48 -1.14
CA THR A 348 8.99 -16.38 -0.07
C THR A 348 8.06 -17.50 -0.55
N GLY A 349 7.36 -17.28 -1.66
CA GLY A 349 6.27 -18.12 -2.14
C GLY A 349 4.96 -17.94 -1.38
N ALA A 350 4.82 -16.89 -0.59
CA ALA A 350 3.59 -16.56 0.11
C ALA A 350 2.58 -15.90 -0.82
N SER A 351 1.30 -16.27 -0.75
CA SER A 351 0.23 -15.64 -1.52
C SER A 351 -0.23 -14.32 -0.91
N GLU A 352 -0.05 -14.17 0.39
CA GLU A 352 -0.30 -12.98 1.18
C GLU A 352 0.88 -12.85 2.14
N HIS A 353 1.22 -11.65 2.51
CA HIS A 353 2.29 -11.43 3.48
C HIS A 353 1.87 -10.38 4.51
N ASP A 354 2.30 -10.63 5.73
CA ASP A 354 2.29 -9.67 6.80
C ASP A 354 3.63 -8.95 6.89
N GLU A 355 3.71 -7.92 7.72
CA GLU A 355 5.01 -7.34 8.07
C GLU A 355 5.92 -8.38 8.73
N TYR A 356 7.09 -8.60 8.13
CA TYR A 356 8.10 -9.46 8.71
C TYR A 356 8.70 -8.82 9.97
N ARG A 357 8.73 -9.59 11.06
CA ARG A 357 9.19 -9.15 12.39
C ARG A 357 10.44 -9.87 12.87
N GLY A 358 10.94 -10.79 12.07
CA GLY A 358 12.11 -11.61 12.35
C GLY A 358 12.44 -12.50 11.19
N ALA A 359 13.49 -13.33 11.34
CA ALA A 359 13.88 -14.27 10.32
C ALA A 359 12.69 -15.15 9.89
N THR A 360 12.46 -15.23 8.60
CA THR A 360 11.30 -15.90 8.00
C THR A 360 11.74 -16.88 6.91
N GLY A 361 10.86 -17.85 6.58
CA GLY A 361 11.11 -18.83 5.51
C GLY A 361 11.07 -18.17 4.14
N SER A 362 12.18 -18.26 3.41
CA SER A 362 12.33 -17.68 2.08
C SER A 362 13.07 -18.63 1.13
N TYR A 363 12.96 -18.38 -0.16
CA TYR A 363 13.79 -19.05 -1.16
C TYR A 363 15.23 -18.52 -1.13
N VAL A 364 15.46 -17.31 -0.63
CA VAL A 364 16.80 -16.75 -0.39
C VAL A 364 17.59 -17.67 0.55
N ARG A 365 16.99 -18.05 1.69
CA ARG A 365 17.61 -18.98 2.65
C ARG A 365 17.86 -20.36 2.07
N TYR A 366 17.01 -20.81 1.16
CA TYR A 366 17.27 -22.07 0.46
C TYR A 366 18.51 -21.94 -0.43
N PHE A 367 18.63 -20.87 -1.23
CA PHE A 367 19.83 -20.66 -2.06
C PHE A 367 21.11 -20.55 -1.21
N THR A 368 21.08 -19.81 -0.10
CA THR A 368 22.25 -19.72 0.80
C THR A 368 22.60 -21.08 1.40
N ALA A 369 21.60 -21.90 1.77
CA ALA A 369 21.83 -23.27 2.24
C ALA A 369 22.42 -24.18 1.14
N GLN A 370 22.16 -23.90 -0.14
CA GLN A 370 22.75 -24.56 -1.29
C GLN A 370 24.17 -24.04 -1.64
N GLY A 371 24.69 -23.08 -0.87
CA GLY A 371 26.01 -22.48 -1.06
C GLY A 371 26.07 -21.35 -2.08
N TYR A 372 24.95 -20.76 -2.43
CA TYR A 372 24.91 -19.52 -3.21
C TYR A 372 25.22 -18.31 -2.33
N ALA A 373 25.93 -17.32 -2.86
CA ALA A 373 25.89 -15.99 -2.32
C ALA A 373 24.53 -15.36 -2.69
N ALA A 374 23.87 -14.70 -1.76
CA ALA A 374 22.56 -14.10 -1.98
C ALA A 374 22.66 -12.57 -1.88
N HIS A 375 22.49 -11.88 -3.01
CA HIS A 375 22.64 -10.43 -3.10
C HIS A 375 21.34 -9.75 -3.51
N TYR A 376 21.08 -8.59 -2.91
CA TYR A 376 19.95 -7.73 -3.21
C TYR A 376 20.39 -6.35 -3.71
N ALA A 377 19.70 -5.80 -4.70
CA ALA A 377 19.97 -4.46 -5.21
C ALA A 377 18.69 -3.68 -5.48
N HIS A 378 18.62 -2.44 -4.98
CA HIS A 378 17.53 -1.52 -5.29
C HIS A 378 18.07 -0.08 -5.33
N PRO A 379 17.99 0.61 -6.47
CA PRO A 379 18.44 2.00 -6.59
C PRO A 379 17.47 3.01 -5.96
N GLY A 380 16.78 2.61 -4.92
CA GLY A 380 15.97 3.39 -4.00
C GLY A 380 16.60 3.42 -2.60
N TYR A 381 15.91 4.04 -1.64
CA TYR A 381 16.40 4.15 -0.27
C TYR A 381 16.08 2.90 0.55
N SER A 382 17.04 2.47 1.38
CA SER A 382 16.95 1.26 2.21
C SER A 382 15.80 1.29 3.21
N TRP A 383 15.42 2.47 3.68
CA TRP A 383 14.33 2.66 4.63
C TRP A 383 12.94 2.49 4.02
N PHE A 384 12.82 2.53 2.68
CA PHE A 384 11.55 2.38 2.01
C PHE A 384 11.08 0.91 2.09
N TYR A 385 9.88 0.67 2.64
CA TYR A 385 9.38 -0.63 3.06
C TYR A 385 10.28 -1.37 4.07
N ASP A 386 11.18 -0.64 4.75
CA ASP A 386 12.13 -1.23 5.71
C ASP A 386 12.99 -2.36 5.10
N ARG A 387 13.28 -2.24 3.79
CA ARG A 387 13.93 -3.28 2.98
C ARG A 387 15.24 -3.77 3.55
N GLU A 388 16.06 -2.89 4.14
CA GLU A 388 17.33 -3.31 4.74
C GLU A 388 17.11 -4.39 5.81
N ARG A 389 16.16 -4.16 6.72
CA ARG A 389 15.84 -5.10 7.79
C ARG A 389 15.08 -6.33 7.29
N VAL A 390 14.14 -6.14 6.35
CA VAL A 390 13.39 -7.26 5.77
C VAL A 390 14.32 -8.19 4.99
N ASN A 391 15.28 -7.67 4.25
CA ASN A 391 16.27 -8.46 3.54
C ASN A 391 17.13 -9.32 4.48
N ASP A 392 17.51 -8.78 5.64
CA ASP A 392 18.17 -9.57 6.70
C ASP A 392 17.25 -10.72 7.18
N TYR A 393 15.94 -10.45 7.34
CA TYR A 393 14.98 -11.48 7.73
C TYR A 393 14.78 -12.54 6.66
N LEU A 394 14.84 -12.17 5.39
CA LEU A 394 14.78 -13.08 4.25
C LEU A 394 16.07 -13.88 4.04
N GLY A 395 17.20 -13.39 4.56
CA GLY A 395 18.49 -14.09 4.54
C GLY A 395 19.43 -13.70 3.41
N PHE A 396 19.34 -12.50 2.87
CA PHE A 396 20.34 -11.95 1.96
C PHE A 396 21.67 -11.70 2.67
N ASP A 397 22.77 -12.03 2.03
CA ASP A 397 24.13 -11.78 2.54
C ASP A 397 24.54 -10.31 2.36
N ARG A 398 23.97 -9.66 1.34
CA ARG A 398 24.30 -8.27 0.98
C ARG A 398 23.12 -7.59 0.35
N SER A 399 22.84 -6.35 0.80
CA SER A 399 21.84 -5.46 0.20
C SER A 399 22.47 -4.13 -0.19
N VAL A 400 22.19 -3.69 -1.42
CA VAL A 400 22.72 -2.45 -2.00
C VAL A 400 21.59 -1.53 -2.39
N PHE A 401 21.69 -0.28 -1.92
CA PHE A 401 20.70 0.76 -2.07
C PHE A 401 21.36 2.08 -2.55
N THR A 402 20.57 3.12 -2.71
CA THR A 402 21.08 4.45 -3.06
C THR A 402 22.19 4.90 -2.11
N GLU A 403 22.03 4.72 -0.80
CA GLU A 403 22.97 5.21 0.22
C GLU A 403 24.33 4.52 0.20
N ASN A 404 24.37 3.24 -0.21
CA ASN A 404 25.59 2.42 -0.08
C ASN A 404 26.13 1.86 -1.41
N GLY A 405 25.50 2.16 -2.56
CA GLY A 405 25.95 1.64 -3.85
C GLY A 405 25.66 2.49 -5.07
N PHE A 406 24.44 3.00 -5.23
CA PHE A 406 24.08 3.76 -6.44
C PHE A 406 24.42 5.26 -6.32
N GLY A 407 24.57 5.77 -5.09
CA GLY A 407 24.81 7.19 -4.84
C GLY A 407 23.56 8.05 -5.01
N GLU A 408 23.63 9.31 -4.60
CA GLU A 408 22.55 10.26 -4.85
C GLU A 408 22.51 10.66 -6.33
N LEU A 409 21.31 10.99 -6.83
CA LEU A 409 21.14 11.50 -8.19
C LEU A 409 21.93 12.78 -8.38
N VAL A 410 22.70 12.85 -9.48
CA VAL A 410 23.55 13.99 -9.80
C VAL A 410 22.73 15.25 -10.10
N ASP A 411 21.54 15.07 -10.69
CA ASP A 411 20.60 16.15 -10.98
C ASP A 411 19.16 15.68 -10.77
N PRO A 412 18.60 15.88 -9.57
CA PRO A 412 17.22 15.45 -9.27
C PRO A 412 16.15 16.27 -10.01
N TYR A 413 16.53 17.36 -10.71
CA TYR A 413 15.60 18.12 -11.57
C TYR A 413 15.51 17.57 -12.98
N VAL A 414 16.49 16.77 -13.41
CA VAL A 414 16.53 16.15 -14.73
C VAL A 414 16.08 14.69 -14.67
N ALA A 415 16.47 13.96 -13.62
CA ALA A 415 16.08 12.57 -13.39
C ALA A 415 15.71 12.39 -11.92
N MET A 416 14.46 12.06 -11.65
CA MET A 416 14.00 11.78 -10.27
C MET A 416 14.41 10.39 -9.79
N TRP A 417 14.76 9.48 -10.70
CA TRP A 417 15.01 8.06 -10.43
C TRP A 417 16.33 7.61 -11.06
N HIS A 418 17.01 6.66 -10.42
CA HIS A 418 18.13 5.96 -11.03
C HIS A 418 17.66 5.14 -12.23
N SER A 419 18.47 5.10 -13.29
CA SER A 419 18.12 4.39 -14.52
C SER A 419 18.29 2.89 -14.40
N ASP A 420 17.53 2.15 -15.21
CA ASP A 420 17.69 0.71 -15.37
C ASP A 420 19.06 0.33 -15.92
N GLN A 421 19.70 1.22 -16.68
CA GLN A 421 21.10 1.04 -17.10
C GLN A 421 22.03 0.92 -15.92
N GLN A 422 21.92 1.79 -14.91
CA GLN A 422 22.77 1.73 -13.72
C GLN A 422 22.57 0.42 -12.95
N LEU A 423 21.31 -0.02 -12.86
CA LEU A 423 20.99 -1.30 -12.22
C LEU A 423 21.54 -2.50 -13.00
N ALA A 424 21.35 -2.52 -14.33
CA ALA A 424 21.88 -3.58 -15.19
C ALA A 424 23.42 -3.65 -15.15
N ASP A 425 24.09 -2.49 -15.20
CA ASP A 425 25.56 -2.43 -15.10
C ASP A 425 26.06 -2.92 -13.72
N TYR A 426 25.32 -2.60 -12.64
CA TYR A 426 25.61 -3.14 -11.31
C TYR A 426 25.47 -4.67 -11.27
N LEU A 427 24.38 -5.22 -11.82
CA LEU A 427 24.14 -6.67 -11.85
C LEU A 427 25.22 -7.43 -12.63
N LEU A 428 25.68 -6.88 -13.75
CA LEU A 428 26.80 -7.44 -14.52
C LEU A 428 28.10 -7.42 -13.72
N ALA A 429 28.40 -6.32 -13.04
CA ALA A 429 29.59 -6.20 -12.20
C ALA A 429 29.54 -7.13 -10.98
N ASP A 430 28.36 -7.33 -10.38
CA ASP A 430 28.16 -8.24 -9.26
C ASP A 430 28.36 -9.71 -9.68
N LEU A 431 27.85 -10.09 -10.85
CA LEU A 431 28.06 -11.41 -11.46
C LEU A 431 29.54 -11.64 -11.75
N ASP A 432 30.24 -10.67 -12.34
CA ASP A 432 31.66 -10.76 -12.65
C ASP A 432 32.49 -10.86 -11.36
N ALA A 433 32.10 -10.22 -10.27
CA ALA A 433 32.75 -10.28 -8.96
C ALA A 433 32.57 -11.64 -8.26
N ALA A 434 31.51 -12.40 -8.59
CA ALA A 434 31.30 -13.74 -8.06
C ALA A 434 32.31 -14.78 -8.61
N ASP A 435 33.03 -14.46 -9.68
CA ASP A 435 34.13 -15.26 -10.28
C ASP A 435 33.74 -16.75 -10.48
N GLY A 436 32.53 -16.99 -11.00
CA GLY A 436 31.97 -18.32 -11.25
C GLY A 436 31.43 -19.06 -10.03
N SER A 437 31.43 -18.43 -8.85
CA SER A 437 30.74 -18.99 -7.68
C SER A 437 29.22 -18.89 -7.85
N PRO A 438 28.42 -19.84 -7.31
CA PRO A 438 26.97 -19.76 -7.38
C PRO A 438 26.45 -18.45 -6.78
N LEU A 439 25.64 -17.69 -7.55
CA LEU A 439 25.08 -16.41 -7.16
C LEU A 439 23.57 -16.43 -7.34
N PHE A 440 22.82 -16.08 -6.29
CA PHE A 440 21.44 -15.66 -6.37
C PHE A 440 21.40 -14.13 -6.21
N SER A 441 21.06 -13.44 -7.28
CA SER A 441 20.94 -11.97 -7.29
C SER A 441 19.50 -11.60 -7.52
N PHE A 442 18.94 -10.72 -6.66
CA PHE A 442 17.62 -10.18 -6.86
C PHE A 442 17.66 -8.65 -6.86
N ALA A 443 16.99 -8.06 -7.82
CA ALA A 443 16.95 -6.60 -7.94
C ALA A 443 15.53 -6.09 -8.16
N VAL A 444 15.27 -4.88 -7.67
CA VAL A 444 14.05 -4.11 -7.92
C VAL A 444 14.42 -2.84 -8.65
N SER A 445 13.88 -2.61 -9.84
CA SER A 445 14.14 -1.38 -10.59
C SER A 445 13.39 -0.19 -10.00
N TYR A 446 13.65 1.04 -10.50
CA TYR A 446 13.00 2.24 -9.97
C TYR A 446 12.66 3.27 -11.07
N GLN A 447 13.14 3.08 -12.27
CA GLN A 447 13.07 4.07 -13.37
C GLN A 447 11.64 4.49 -13.73
N ASN A 448 10.69 3.57 -13.74
CA ASN A 448 9.32 3.82 -14.17
C ASN A 448 8.36 4.21 -13.02
N HIS A 449 8.89 4.50 -11.83
CA HIS A 449 8.06 4.91 -10.70
C HIS A 449 7.33 6.24 -11.00
N GLY A 450 6.01 6.25 -10.80
CA GLY A 450 5.20 7.47 -10.95
C GLY A 450 5.53 8.56 -9.91
N PRO A 451 4.97 9.75 -10.03
CA PRO A 451 3.98 10.17 -11.05
C PRO A 451 4.61 10.48 -12.41
N TYR A 452 3.83 10.32 -13.49
CA TYR A 452 4.26 10.64 -14.84
C TYR A 452 3.87 12.08 -15.20
N ALA A 453 4.78 12.79 -15.88
CA ALA A 453 4.59 14.20 -16.18
C ALA A 453 3.39 14.44 -17.12
N GLU A 454 2.58 15.44 -16.79
CA GLU A 454 1.45 15.93 -17.60
C GLU A 454 1.91 16.84 -18.75
N THR A 455 3.18 17.21 -18.76
CA THR A 455 3.79 18.05 -19.80
C THR A 455 4.17 17.23 -21.03
N GLU A 456 4.27 17.89 -22.18
CA GLU A 456 4.60 17.25 -23.45
C GLU A 456 5.89 16.40 -23.36
N SER A 457 5.76 15.13 -23.76
CA SER A 457 6.89 14.22 -23.89
C SER A 457 7.77 14.58 -25.10
N THR A 458 9.06 14.28 -25.00
CA THR A 458 10.00 14.43 -26.10
C THR A 458 9.69 13.48 -27.28
N VAL A 459 8.98 12.37 -27.01
CA VAL A 459 8.57 11.39 -28.01
C VAL A 459 7.05 11.21 -27.97
N PRO A 460 6.31 11.67 -28.99
CA PRO A 460 4.86 11.53 -29.05
C PRO A 460 4.46 10.18 -29.65
N TYR A 461 4.38 9.13 -28.83
CA TYR A 461 3.93 7.79 -29.27
C TYR A 461 2.45 7.78 -29.65
N VAL A 462 1.64 8.53 -28.88
CA VAL A 462 0.20 8.70 -29.11
C VAL A 462 -0.13 10.17 -29.12
N SER A 463 -0.94 10.63 -30.09
CA SER A 463 -1.41 12.01 -30.16
C SER A 463 -2.92 12.13 -29.97
N PRO A 464 -3.43 13.28 -29.49
CA PRO A 464 -4.86 13.52 -29.36
C PRO A 464 -5.63 13.38 -30.68
N GLU A 465 -5.02 13.76 -31.81
CA GLU A 465 -5.64 13.65 -33.14
C GLU A 465 -5.83 12.21 -33.59
N ALA A 466 -4.90 11.32 -33.18
CA ALA A 466 -4.96 9.90 -33.54
C ALA A 466 -5.86 9.11 -32.62
N SER A 467 -5.85 9.41 -31.30
CA SER A 467 -6.56 8.68 -30.27
C SER A 467 -7.96 9.23 -29.99
N GLY A 468 -8.14 10.53 -30.08
CA GLY A 468 -9.32 11.24 -29.60
C GLY A 468 -9.29 11.52 -28.09
N TRP A 469 -8.17 11.22 -27.40
CA TRP A 469 -7.98 11.45 -25.97
C TRP A 469 -7.50 12.88 -25.69
N SER A 470 -7.56 13.29 -24.43
CA SER A 470 -7.05 14.59 -23.99
C SER A 470 -5.53 14.72 -24.22
N GLN A 471 -5.06 15.96 -24.32
CA GLN A 471 -3.61 16.23 -24.40
C GLN A 471 -2.89 15.77 -23.15
N GLU A 472 -3.51 15.93 -21.97
CA GLU A 472 -2.98 15.50 -20.68
C GLU A 472 -2.78 14.00 -20.65
N SER A 473 -3.81 13.21 -20.98
CA SER A 473 -3.71 11.74 -21.03
C SER A 473 -2.68 11.25 -22.03
N CYS A 474 -2.59 11.88 -23.21
CA CYS A 474 -1.52 11.58 -24.18
C CYS A 474 -0.13 11.90 -23.63
N ASN A 475 0.03 13.01 -22.91
CA ASN A 475 1.32 13.38 -22.32
C ASN A 475 1.76 12.37 -21.24
N ILE A 476 0.87 12.03 -20.31
CA ILE A 476 1.13 11.04 -19.25
C ILE A 476 1.52 9.70 -19.86
N LEU A 477 0.72 9.21 -20.81
CA LEU A 477 0.97 7.94 -21.50
C LEU A 477 2.30 7.95 -22.27
N ASN A 478 2.61 9.03 -22.97
CA ASN A 478 3.86 9.15 -23.73
C ASN A 478 5.09 9.21 -22.81
N ASN A 479 5.00 9.87 -21.67
CA ASN A 479 6.07 9.91 -20.68
C ASN A 479 6.30 8.53 -20.03
N TYR A 480 5.25 7.78 -19.74
CA TYR A 480 5.35 6.40 -19.31
C TYR A 480 5.99 5.51 -20.38
N LEU A 481 5.50 5.56 -21.63
CA LEU A 481 6.04 4.78 -22.75
C LEU A 481 7.51 5.09 -23.05
N PHE A 482 7.92 6.34 -22.83
CA PHE A 482 9.33 6.70 -22.95
C PHE A 482 10.20 5.93 -21.95
N GLY A 483 9.80 5.90 -20.69
CA GLY A 483 10.50 5.14 -19.63
C GLY A 483 10.51 3.64 -19.93
N VAL A 484 9.37 3.06 -20.32
CA VAL A 484 9.26 1.64 -20.68
C VAL A 484 10.16 1.28 -21.86
N ASN A 485 10.23 2.14 -22.88
CA ASN A 485 11.12 1.91 -24.02
C ASN A 485 12.60 1.84 -23.62
N GLU A 486 13.02 2.71 -22.70
CA GLU A 486 14.38 2.66 -22.13
C GLU A 486 14.59 1.37 -21.31
N THR A 487 13.66 1.01 -20.43
CA THR A 487 13.66 -0.24 -19.67
C THR A 487 13.82 -1.46 -20.57
N ILE A 488 13.01 -1.60 -21.61
CA ILE A 488 13.07 -2.72 -22.56
C ILE A 488 14.44 -2.78 -23.24
N ARG A 489 14.97 -1.65 -23.69
CA ARG A 489 16.29 -1.58 -24.33
C ARG A 489 17.41 -2.06 -23.39
N GLU A 490 17.37 -1.65 -22.15
CA GLU A 490 18.41 -2.00 -21.18
C GLU A 490 18.37 -3.48 -20.82
N TYR A 491 17.19 -4.07 -20.64
CA TYR A 491 17.11 -5.50 -20.31
C TYR A 491 17.34 -6.40 -21.53
N VAL A 492 17.03 -5.95 -22.74
CA VAL A 492 17.52 -6.61 -23.97
C VAL A 492 19.05 -6.52 -24.10
N ARG A 493 19.66 -5.37 -23.78
CA ARG A 493 21.13 -5.25 -23.69
C ARG A 493 21.70 -6.21 -22.64
N LEU A 494 21.08 -6.26 -21.45
CA LEU A 494 21.50 -7.18 -20.39
C LEU A 494 21.51 -8.63 -20.87
N THR A 495 20.47 -9.10 -21.56
CA THR A 495 20.45 -10.47 -22.10
C THR A 495 21.57 -10.72 -23.12
N GLN A 496 21.87 -9.76 -23.99
CA GLN A 496 22.97 -9.86 -24.94
C GLN A 496 24.34 -9.95 -24.26
N GLU A 497 24.55 -9.14 -23.22
CA GLU A 497 25.77 -9.14 -22.41
C GLU A 497 25.93 -10.47 -21.63
N LEU A 498 24.84 -11.02 -21.09
CA LEU A 498 24.83 -12.30 -20.41
C LEU A 498 25.07 -13.49 -21.37
N ASP A 499 24.53 -13.43 -22.60
CA ASP A 499 24.70 -14.48 -23.61
C ASP A 499 26.13 -14.53 -24.15
N ALA A 500 26.83 -13.40 -24.12
CA ALA A 500 28.26 -13.33 -24.48
C ALA A 500 29.20 -13.94 -23.43
N ARG A 501 28.70 -14.26 -22.22
CA ARG A 501 29.48 -14.83 -21.12
C ARG A 501 29.45 -16.37 -21.13
N ASP A 502 30.54 -16.99 -20.66
CA ASP A 502 30.59 -18.43 -20.41
C ASP A 502 30.02 -18.82 -19.03
N THR A 503 29.77 -17.86 -18.15
CA THR A 503 29.09 -18.07 -16.86
C THR A 503 27.64 -18.45 -17.12
N PRO A 504 27.16 -19.62 -16.64
CA PRO A 504 25.79 -20.04 -16.83
C PRO A 504 24.83 -19.17 -15.96
N VAL A 505 23.87 -18.51 -16.60
CA VAL A 505 22.93 -17.60 -15.95
C VAL A 505 21.49 -17.86 -16.40
N VAL A 506 20.58 -17.96 -15.44
CA VAL A 506 19.14 -17.88 -15.65
C VAL A 506 18.65 -16.53 -15.14
N LEU A 507 17.95 -15.79 -16.00
CA LEU A 507 17.39 -14.47 -15.73
C LEU A 507 15.86 -14.55 -15.67
N VAL A 508 15.28 -13.98 -14.63
CA VAL A 508 13.82 -13.78 -14.48
C VAL A 508 13.53 -12.29 -14.50
N LEU A 509 12.75 -11.83 -15.47
CA LEU A 509 12.25 -10.46 -15.53
C LEU A 509 10.73 -10.47 -15.33
N PHE A 510 10.19 -9.58 -14.50
CA PHE A 510 8.75 -9.50 -14.28
C PHE A 510 8.32 -8.13 -13.77
N GLY A 511 7.12 -7.67 -14.17
CA GLY A 511 6.53 -6.44 -13.65
C GLY A 511 5.89 -6.67 -12.29
N ASP A 512 5.99 -5.69 -11.39
CA ASP A 512 5.42 -5.75 -10.05
C ASP A 512 3.92 -5.43 -10.03
N HIS A 513 3.50 -4.39 -10.72
CA HIS A 513 2.11 -3.94 -10.88
C HIS A 513 1.96 -3.05 -12.12
N LYS A 514 0.72 -2.72 -12.48
CA LYS A 514 0.46 -1.71 -13.50
C LYS A 514 0.69 -0.28 -12.97
N PRO A 515 1.07 0.67 -13.85
CA PRO A 515 1.26 2.06 -13.47
C PRO A 515 -0.06 2.75 -13.11
N TRP A 516 -0.01 3.73 -12.20
CA TRP A 516 -1.08 4.68 -12.00
C TRP A 516 -0.93 5.84 -13.00
N MET A 517 -1.87 5.97 -13.93
CA MET A 517 -1.80 6.99 -14.98
C MET A 517 -2.94 8.00 -14.87
N GLY A 518 -2.60 9.24 -14.51
CA GLY A 518 -3.52 10.36 -14.34
C GLY A 518 -4.27 10.32 -13.01
N ASN A 519 -4.95 11.41 -12.67
CA ASN A 519 -5.75 11.53 -11.46
C ASN A 519 -6.97 10.61 -11.55
N GLY A 520 -7.17 9.74 -10.54
CA GLY A 520 -8.25 8.77 -10.56
C GLY A 520 -8.15 7.71 -11.67
N GLY A 521 -6.97 7.50 -12.27
CA GLY A 521 -6.83 6.59 -13.41
C GLY A 521 -7.42 7.13 -14.73
N SER A 522 -7.52 8.46 -14.86
CA SER A 522 -8.17 9.15 -15.99
C SER A 522 -7.69 8.71 -17.37
N VAL A 523 -6.41 8.32 -17.49
CA VAL A 523 -5.87 7.82 -18.77
C VAL A 523 -6.53 6.50 -19.17
N TYR A 524 -6.70 5.58 -18.23
CA TYR A 524 -7.38 4.30 -18.51
C TYR A 524 -8.85 4.49 -18.82
N GLU A 525 -9.51 5.45 -18.15
CA GLU A 525 -10.90 5.81 -18.43
C GLU A 525 -11.07 6.35 -19.85
N GLU A 526 -10.21 7.30 -20.28
CA GLU A 526 -10.22 7.82 -21.67
C GLU A 526 -9.89 6.74 -22.70
N MET A 527 -9.02 5.80 -22.37
CA MET A 527 -8.73 4.62 -23.21
C MET A 527 -9.91 3.64 -23.28
N GLY A 528 -10.89 3.76 -22.38
CA GLY A 528 -12.05 2.87 -22.30
C GLY A 528 -11.68 1.46 -21.84
N ILE A 529 -10.66 1.32 -20.98
CA ILE A 529 -10.24 0.03 -20.46
C ILE A 529 -11.28 -0.45 -19.44
N ASP A 530 -11.77 -1.67 -19.66
CA ASP A 530 -12.64 -2.35 -18.71
C ASP A 530 -11.82 -2.95 -17.57
N PHE A 531 -12.01 -2.43 -16.36
CA PHE A 531 -11.41 -2.89 -15.11
C PHE A 531 -12.38 -3.67 -14.22
N ASP A 532 -13.47 -4.22 -14.77
CA ASP A 532 -14.39 -5.08 -14.02
C ASP A 532 -13.69 -6.38 -13.58
N THR A 533 -13.14 -6.37 -12.37
CA THR A 533 -12.42 -7.51 -11.78
C THR A 533 -13.32 -8.73 -11.49
N SER A 534 -14.63 -8.64 -11.69
CA SER A 534 -15.54 -9.79 -11.64
C SER A 534 -15.45 -10.66 -12.90
N THR A 535 -14.92 -10.13 -13.99
CA THR A 535 -14.62 -10.85 -15.22
C THR A 535 -13.15 -11.20 -15.34
N LEU A 536 -12.81 -12.32 -15.96
CA LEU A 536 -11.40 -12.69 -16.15
C LEU A 536 -10.67 -11.66 -17.04
N ALA A 537 -11.33 -11.07 -18.01
CA ALA A 537 -10.75 -10.05 -18.88
C ALA A 537 -10.45 -8.76 -18.11
N GLY A 538 -11.43 -8.22 -17.39
CA GLY A 538 -11.23 -7.03 -16.56
C GLY A 538 -10.24 -7.28 -15.42
N PHE A 539 -10.25 -8.48 -14.82
CA PHE A 539 -9.25 -8.86 -13.82
C PHE A 539 -7.82 -8.84 -14.39
N ARG A 540 -7.61 -9.40 -15.59
CA ARG A 540 -6.32 -9.31 -16.28
C ARG A 540 -5.95 -7.88 -16.65
N ASN A 541 -6.89 -7.09 -17.13
CA ASN A 541 -6.67 -5.68 -17.42
C ASN A 541 -6.19 -4.92 -16.19
N TYR A 542 -6.66 -5.28 -15.01
CA TYR A 542 -6.30 -4.61 -13.76
C TYR A 542 -4.99 -5.14 -13.17
N TYR A 543 -4.80 -6.47 -13.08
CA TYR A 543 -3.74 -7.08 -12.29
C TYR A 543 -2.62 -7.74 -13.10
N ALA A 544 -2.80 -8.03 -14.40
CA ALA A 544 -1.78 -8.80 -15.12
C ALA A 544 -0.55 -7.97 -15.49
N THR A 545 0.63 -8.49 -15.17
CA THR A 545 1.93 -7.96 -15.58
C THR A 545 2.74 -9.05 -16.31
N PRO A 546 3.61 -8.72 -17.28
CA PRO A 546 4.39 -9.72 -17.99
C PRO A 546 5.52 -10.27 -17.13
N TYR A 547 5.86 -11.53 -17.36
CA TYR A 547 7.11 -12.13 -16.88
C TYR A 547 7.77 -12.95 -17.98
N LEU A 548 9.08 -13.12 -17.84
CA LEU A 548 9.85 -14.10 -18.61
C LEU A 548 10.93 -14.77 -17.76
N ILE A 549 11.24 -16.02 -18.08
CA ILE A 549 12.37 -16.79 -17.57
C ILE A 549 13.24 -17.11 -18.77
N TRP A 550 14.39 -16.50 -18.83
CA TRP A 550 15.36 -16.61 -19.90
C TRP A 550 16.66 -17.24 -19.41
N ALA A 551 17.36 -17.94 -20.25
CA ALA A 551 18.66 -18.50 -19.92
C ALA A 551 19.67 -18.23 -21.03
N ASN A 552 20.91 -17.91 -20.67
CA ASN A 552 21.96 -17.78 -21.65
C ASN A 552 22.38 -19.17 -22.19
N ARG A 553 23.16 -19.19 -23.28
CA ARG A 553 23.65 -20.42 -23.92
C ARG A 553 24.31 -21.36 -22.92
N ALA A 554 25.14 -20.84 -22.03
CA ALA A 554 25.87 -21.67 -21.06
C ALA A 554 24.92 -22.34 -20.04
N ALA A 555 23.90 -21.66 -19.56
CA ALA A 555 22.91 -22.26 -18.66
C ALA A 555 22.02 -23.29 -19.37
N LYS A 556 21.62 -23.06 -20.61
CA LYS A 556 20.89 -24.04 -21.42
C LYS A 556 21.68 -25.33 -21.61
N GLU A 557 23.00 -25.23 -21.83
CA GLU A 557 23.90 -26.39 -21.94
C GLU A 557 24.02 -27.15 -20.60
N VAL A 558 24.14 -26.42 -19.47
CA VAL A 558 24.26 -27.01 -18.12
C VAL A 558 22.98 -27.72 -17.71
N LEU A 559 21.83 -27.06 -17.91
CA LEU A 559 20.52 -27.55 -17.45
C LEU A 559 19.83 -28.48 -18.47
N GLY A 560 20.29 -28.52 -19.71
CA GLY A 560 19.69 -29.33 -20.77
C GLY A 560 18.26 -28.91 -21.13
N ALA A 561 17.93 -27.60 -20.98
CA ALA A 561 16.60 -27.03 -21.20
C ALA A 561 16.65 -25.81 -22.11
N ASP A 562 15.61 -25.60 -22.92
CA ASP A 562 15.58 -24.52 -23.91
C ASP A 562 15.08 -23.18 -23.35
N PHE A 563 14.33 -23.21 -22.26
CA PHE A 563 13.69 -22.04 -21.64
C PHE A 563 12.78 -21.25 -22.59
N THR A 564 12.04 -21.92 -23.45
CA THR A 564 11.12 -21.28 -24.40
C THR A 564 9.72 -21.85 -24.27
N GLY A 565 8.70 -21.05 -24.62
CA GLY A 565 7.31 -21.48 -24.71
C GLY A 565 6.38 -20.78 -23.73
N ASP A 566 5.17 -21.32 -23.62
CA ASP A 566 4.13 -20.78 -22.72
C ASP A 566 4.47 -21.14 -21.26
N GLY A 567 4.70 -20.12 -20.46
CA GLY A 567 4.95 -20.23 -19.03
C GLY A 567 3.68 -20.35 -18.20
N GLY A 568 2.54 -19.95 -18.75
CA GLY A 568 1.24 -19.86 -18.09
C GLY A 568 1.04 -18.57 -17.29
N ASP A 569 -0.19 -18.36 -16.84
CA ASP A 569 -0.58 -17.21 -16.01
C ASP A 569 -0.79 -17.67 -14.57
N PHE A 570 -0.19 -16.99 -13.60
CA PHE A 570 -0.28 -17.38 -12.19
C PHE A 570 0.08 -16.22 -11.24
N SER A 571 -0.22 -16.39 -9.94
CA SER A 571 0.14 -15.42 -8.90
C SER A 571 1.66 -15.35 -8.67
N PRO A 572 2.21 -14.20 -8.26
CA PRO A 572 3.66 -13.99 -8.04
C PRO A 572 4.32 -15.03 -7.13
N CYS A 573 3.59 -15.55 -6.13
CA CYS A 573 4.08 -16.60 -5.21
C CYS A 573 4.47 -17.91 -5.90
N PHE A 574 4.06 -18.14 -7.15
CA PHE A 574 4.41 -19.32 -7.93
C PHE A 574 5.56 -19.09 -8.94
N LEU A 575 6.04 -17.85 -9.11
CA LEU A 575 7.06 -17.57 -10.13
C LEU A 575 8.39 -18.28 -9.82
N MET A 576 8.84 -18.28 -8.57
CA MET A 576 10.04 -19.04 -8.19
C MET A 576 9.84 -20.56 -8.41
N THR A 577 8.65 -21.07 -8.11
CA THR A 577 8.30 -22.48 -8.41
C THR A 577 8.40 -22.76 -9.90
N ARG A 578 7.94 -21.84 -10.76
CA ARG A 578 8.02 -21.99 -12.22
C ARG A 578 9.46 -21.94 -12.73
N LEU A 579 10.30 -21.09 -12.12
CA LEU A 579 11.74 -21.06 -12.40
C LEU A 579 12.40 -22.42 -12.10
N PHE A 580 12.10 -22.99 -10.93
CA PHE A 580 12.65 -24.30 -10.54
C PHE A 580 12.19 -25.43 -11.48
N ASP A 581 10.92 -25.37 -11.92
CA ASP A 581 10.41 -26.32 -12.94
C ASP A 581 11.20 -26.20 -14.25
N ALA A 582 11.50 -24.97 -14.70
CA ALA A 582 12.27 -24.73 -15.92
C ALA A 582 13.73 -25.22 -15.80
N CYS A 583 14.31 -25.12 -14.60
CA CYS A 583 15.67 -25.63 -14.32
C CYS A 583 15.69 -27.15 -14.07
N GLY A 584 14.56 -27.83 -13.91
CA GLY A 584 14.48 -29.24 -13.54
C GLY A 584 14.79 -29.50 -12.05
N TRP A 585 14.76 -28.49 -11.18
CA TRP A 585 15.05 -28.60 -9.76
C TRP A 585 13.80 -28.90 -8.93
N ALA A 586 13.91 -29.84 -7.98
CA ALA A 586 12.79 -30.12 -7.07
C ALA A 586 12.58 -29.01 -6.04
N GLY A 587 13.67 -28.54 -5.43
CA GLY A 587 13.66 -27.41 -4.49
C GLY A 587 13.20 -27.77 -3.07
N PRO A 588 12.97 -26.74 -2.23
CA PRO A 588 12.55 -26.93 -0.84
C PRO A 588 11.15 -27.57 -0.76
N GLY A 589 10.86 -28.24 0.35
CA GLY A 589 9.58 -28.93 0.57
C GLY A 589 8.36 -28.03 0.42
N TYR A 590 8.45 -26.77 0.87
CA TYR A 590 7.37 -25.82 0.67
C TYR A 590 7.10 -25.52 -0.82
N MET A 591 8.13 -25.46 -1.65
CA MET A 591 7.97 -25.27 -3.10
C MET A 591 7.28 -26.46 -3.75
N GLN A 592 7.62 -27.69 -3.30
CA GLN A 592 6.95 -28.90 -3.79
C GLN A 592 5.46 -28.91 -3.40
N LEU A 593 5.12 -28.47 -2.19
CA LEU A 593 3.73 -28.28 -1.75
C LEU A 593 3.04 -27.17 -2.57
N SER A 594 3.74 -26.08 -2.90
CA SER A 594 3.21 -24.98 -3.70
C SER A 594 2.93 -25.37 -5.15
N ARG A 595 3.69 -26.32 -5.72
CA ARG A 595 3.34 -26.92 -7.05
C ARG A 595 1.96 -27.53 -7.03
N ALA A 596 1.67 -28.36 -6.01
CA ALA A 596 0.34 -28.96 -5.88
C ALA A 596 -0.77 -27.92 -5.70
N MET A 597 -0.49 -26.80 -5.03
CA MET A 597 -1.45 -25.72 -4.91
C MET A 597 -1.66 -24.97 -6.24
N ARG A 598 -0.59 -24.71 -6.98
CA ARG A 598 -0.67 -24.10 -8.32
C ARG A 598 -1.47 -24.97 -9.30
N ASP A 599 -1.35 -26.29 -9.21
CA ASP A 599 -2.09 -27.22 -10.05
C ASP A 599 -3.60 -27.21 -9.73
N ILE A 600 -4.00 -26.88 -8.50
CA ILE A 600 -5.39 -26.67 -8.10
C ILE A 600 -5.88 -25.31 -8.60
N SER A 601 -5.13 -24.25 -8.31
CA SER A 601 -5.43 -22.89 -8.75
C SER A 601 -4.13 -22.11 -8.99
N PRO A 602 -3.85 -21.71 -10.22
CA PRO A 602 -2.70 -20.84 -10.51
C PRO A 602 -2.89 -19.41 -9.97
N LEU A 603 -4.12 -18.97 -9.70
CA LEU A 603 -4.42 -17.69 -9.06
C LEU A 603 -4.82 -17.90 -7.60
N LEU A 604 -4.13 -17.20 -6.71
CA LEU A 604 -4.48 -17.00 -5.31
C LEU A 604 -4.47 -15.49 -5.06
N HIS A 605 -5.64 -14.88 -5.04
CA HIS A 605 -5.74 -13.43 -4.87
C HIS A 605 -6.27 -13.06 -3.48
N THR A 606 -5.75 -11.99 -2.90
CA THR A 606 -6.07 -11.52 -1.54
C THR A 606 -7.57 -11.21 -1.31
N ASN A 607 -8.31 -10.88 -2.37
CA ASN A 607 -9.77 -10.73 -2.29
C ASN A 607 -10.55 -12.05 -2.39
N GLY A 608 -9.88 -13.20 -2.22
CA GLY A 608 -10.52 -14.53 -2.20
C GLY A 608 -10.88 -15.09 -3.58
N LEU A 609 -10.27 -14.59 -4.65
CA LEU A 609 -10.46 -15.09 -6.01
C LEU A 609 -9.42 -16.16 -6.38
N PHE A 610 -9.89 -17.14 -7.12
CA PHE A 610 -9.14 -18.27 -7.66
C PHE A 610 -9.34 -18.38 -9.16
N LEU A 611 -8.38 -18.98 -9.86
CA LEU A 611 -8.55 -19.40 -11.25
C LEU A 611 -8.61 -20.95 -11.28
N HIS A 612 -9.79 -21.51 -11.47
CA HIS A 612 -9.99 -22.95 -11.50
C HIS A 612 -10.58 -23.38 -12.86
N ASP A 613 -9.92 -24.30 -13.53
CA ASP A 613 -10.27 -24.73 -14.90
C ASP A 613 -10.46 -23.53 -15.89
N GLY A 614 -9.65 -22.49 -15.74
CA GLY A 614 -9.71 -21.28 -16.57
C GLY A 614 -10.88 -20.35 -16.26
N VAL A 615 -11.62 -20.59 -15.17
CA VAL A 615 -12.73 -19.74 -14.71
C VAL A 615 -12.36 -19.03 -13.43
N LEU A 616 -12.59 -17.72 -13.41
CA LEU A 616 -12.44 -16.90 -12.19
C LEU A 616 -13.59 -17.23 -11.22
N THR A 617 -13.26 -17.62 -9.99
CA THR A 617 -14.23 -18.06 -8.99
C THR A 617 -13.80 -17.67 -7.58
N SER A 618 -14.75 -17.44 -6.68
CA SER A 618 -14.51 -17.29 -5.24
C SER A 618 -14.71 -18.59 -4.46
N VAL A 619 -15.02 -19.70 -5.12
CA VAL A 619 -15.37 -20.98 -4.47
C VAL A 619 -14.52 -22.11 -5.04
N LEU A 620 -13.76 -22.77 -4.18
CA LEU A 620 -13.11 -24.05 -4.47
C LEU A 620 -13.99 -25.21 -3.99
N GLY A 621 -13.87 -26.38 -4.64
CA GLY A 621 -14.48 -27.62 -4.16
C GLY A 621 -13.95 -28.01 -2.76
N ASP A 622 -14.71 -28.80 -1.99
CA ASP A 622 -14.37 -29.12 -0.59
C ASP A 622 -12.95 -29.68 -0.41
N THR A 623 -12.50 -30.54 -1.33
CA THR A 623 -11.16 -31.13 -1.30
C THR A 623 -10.09 -30.09 -1.53
N ASP A 624 -10.25 -29.24 -2.57
CA ASP A 624 -9.31 -28.22 -2.96
C ASP A 624 -9.24 -27.09 -1.93
N ARG A 625 -10.40 -26.72 -1.37
CA ARG A 625 -10.48 -25.77 -0.25
C ARG A 625 -9.74 -26.31 0.98
N SER A 626 -9.91 -27.61 1.31
CA SER A 626 -9.19 -28.22 2.44
C SER A 626 -7.67 -28.20 2.23
N PHE A 627 -7.24 -28.45 0.99
CA PHE A 627 -5.81 -28.37 0.64
C PHE A 627 -5.30 -26.93 0.74
N TYR A 628 -6.03 -25.96 0.19
CA TYR A 628 -5.71 -24.54 0.28
C TYR A 628 -5.57 -24.06 1.74
N CYS A 629 -6.52 -24.41 2.62
CA CYS A 629 -6.42 -24.08 4.04
C CYS A 629 -5.18 -24.74 4.70
N SER A 630 -4.82 -25.95 4.30
CA SER A 630 -3.62 -26.64 4.79
C SER A 630 -2.33 -25.98 4.27
N TRP A 631 -2.34 -25.54 3.03
CA TRP A 631 -1.23 -24.79 2.42
C TRP A 631 -1.03 -23.43 3.10
N LEU A 632 -2.11 -22.67 3.37
CA LEU A 632 -2.06 -21.42 4.14
C LEU A 632 -1.56 -21.66 5.58
N ALA A 633 -1.94 -22.77 6.20
CA ALA A 633 -1.45 -23.15 7.53
C ALA A 633 0.07 -23.38 7.52
N VAL A 634 0.64 -23.98 6.46
CA VAL A 634 2.08 -24.13 6.30
C VAL A 634 2.77 -22.80 6.03
N GLN A 635 2.16 -21.93 5.20
CA GLN A 635 2.66 -20.56 4.98
C GLN A 635 2.75 -19.81 6.32
N TYR A 636 1.66 -19.74 7.09
CA TYR A 636 1.63 -19.11 8.39
C TYR A 636 2.66 -19.70 9.36
N TYR A 637 2.83 -21.03 9.38
CA TYR A 637 3.86 -21.70 10.19
C TYR A 637 5.27 -21.24 9.83
N ARG A 638 5.59 -21.15 8.55
CA ARG A 638 6.90 -20.70 8.05
C ARG A 638 7.19 -19.24 8.38
N GLU A 639 6.19 -18.38 8.33
CA GLU A 639 6.36 -16.94 8.52
C GLU A 639 6.38 -16.53 10.00
N HIS A 640 5.58 -17.20 10.85
CA HIS A 640 5.34 -16.73 12.21
C HIS A 640 5.77 -17.69 13.31
N VAL A 641 6.06 -18.96 13.02
CA VAL A 641 6.28 -19.99 14.06
C VAL A 641 7.61 -20.69 13.90
N ALA A 642 8.01 -21.02 12.68
CA ALA A 642 9.29 -21.70 12.43
C ALA A 642 10.46 -20.81 12.84
N ALA A 643 11.47 -21.42 13.46
CA ALA A 643 12.70 -20.70 13.81
C ALA A 643 13.71 -20.82 12.68
N TYR A 644 14.19 -19.68 12.19
CA TYR A 644 15.27 -19.59 11.22
C TYR A 644 16.48 -18.91 11.87
N SER A 645 17.68 -19.45 11.60
CA SER A 645 18.95 -18.92 12.12
C SER A 645 19.67 -18.11 11.06
#